data_9b26940d059912e9521e604aa42e505a
#
_entry.id   9b26940d059912e9521e604aa42e505a
#
_cell.length_a   1.000
_cell.length_b   1.000
_cell.length_c   1.000
_cell.angle_alpha   90.00
_cell.angle_beta   90.00
_cell.angle_gamma   90.00
#
_symmetry.space_group_name_H-M   'P 1'
#
loop_
_entity.id
_entity.type
_entity.pdbx_description
1 polymer ?
#
loop_
_entity_poly.entity_id
_entity_poly.type
_entity_poly.pdbx_seq_one_letter_code
_entity_poly.pdbx_strand_id
1 'polypeptide(L)'
;MKLELREIAQNMARRRAAQAEFGQNEQGETAHFAHAAARVLQGLSVNQVKRCGEDLIDLIDREVPVAALQKLTSREKPSLVEIRAVARQLAAKRPEQAQLDNVFAWVGDLFGLDPAEITILTIFARWGKFECWRELVRRAPISCSNLTPSAVAQLSGLANNTVEQKLMPGAPLFASRLLHDDRDGEYSLSPLLRRLIRVHAETREDMLRWLMPEPEQGGLLWDDFEHLDPLRSVALKVLASKEPVSILLFGEPGTGKTEFARSLASEASSGAIFAGLSDDFGNEPDRSERLDHLMILRAMCRHHRDRVIVVDEADDVLMMSERMGSSKQWINRLVEAPLVSTIWIVNQRSRLDPAVLRRMTLAIGFDRPRFAVRERVAQRSAQTASVALSTAELREIASLTAPPAVVAAGLKAAHLASGGADVAKTAIHSVMRALGQSCAPDAPGSSVYDPKLSRADTDLSRLAERLAATPNRGWSLLLSGPSGTGKSAFARHVAETMGLETEERRCSDLMSPYVGETEQNIAEAFAKAADRGALLLIDEVDSFLYRREAGQRSWEVSQVNEMLVQLEHLRTPFIATTNLADNLDPATQRRFTIRAVFNAMTPAQAGKLFQARFGRDWPSEWPIHHGQTPGDFAVVAHRAKLLAEKDPAVLVRWLRDEIDARGDQMRGTMGFHVHSPPAPRQRAEDLDEAA
;
A
#
# COMPACT_ATOMS: atom_id res chain seq x y z
N MET A 1 -66.98 17.83 -23.77
CA MET A 1 -67.16 16.44 -23.28
C MET A 1 -66.00 15.50 -23.58
N LYS A 2 -65.58 15.27 -24.87
CA LYS A 2 -64.41 14.39 -25.12
C LYS A 2 -63.03 14.97 -24.73
N LEU A 3 -62.86 16.30 -24.80
CA LEU A 3 -61.64 17.00 -24.29
C LEU A 3 -61.63 17.02 -22.77
N GLU A 4 -62.73 17.33 -22.13
CA GLU A 4 -62.85 17.35 -20.65
C GLU A 4 -62.58 15.96 -20.03
N LEU A 5 -63.11 14.88 -20.66
CA LEU A 5 -62.84 13.51 -20.21
C LEU A 5 -61.37 13.11 -20.39
N ARG A 6 -60.66 13.62 -21.42
CA ARG A 6 -59.21 13.42 -21.57
C ARG A 6 -58.39 14.19 -20.54
N GLU A 7 -58.75 15.43 -20.24
CA GLU A 7 -58.10 16.22 -19.19
C GLU A 7 -58.33 15.59 -17.81
N ILE A 8 -59.54 15.16 -17.50
CA ILE A 8 -59.86 14.44 -16.26
C ILE A 8 -59.04 13.13 -16.17
N ALA A 9 -58.98 12.36 -17.26
CA ALA A 9 -58.17 11.12 -17.28
C ALA A 9 -56.66 11.39 -17.17
N GLN A 10 -56.16 12.46 -17.80
CA GLN A 10 -54.75 12.86 -17.65
C GLN A 10 -54.44 13.38 -16.23
N ASN A 11 -55.36 14.13 -15.64
CA ASN A 11 -55.21 14.57 -14.27
C ASN A 11 -55.30 13.42 -13.27
N MET A 12 -56.18 12.43 -13.49
CA MET A 12 -56.24 11.23 -12.68
C MET A 12 -54.97 10.33 -12.87
N ALA A 13 -54.42 10.24 -14.08
CA ALA A 13 -53.16 9.54 -14.31
C ALA A 13 -51.97 10.26 -13.68
N ARG A 14 -51.93 11.58 -13.77
CA ARG A 14 -50.92 12.40 -13.06
C ARG A 14 -51.06 12.29 -11.53
N ARG A 15 -52.28 12.27 -10.98
CA ARG A 15 -52.54 12.03 -9.55
C ARG A 15 -52.10 10.63 -9.11
N ARG A 16 -52.27 9.58 -9.92
CA ARG A 16 -51.77 8.23 -9.65
C ARG A 16 -50.24 8.15 -9.73
N ALA A 17 -49.61 8.86 -10.66
CA ALA A 17 -48.16 8.92 -10.76
C ALA A 17 -47.56 9.71 -9.57
N ALA A 18 -48.23 10.81 -9.10
CA ALA A 18 -47.80 11.56 -7.96
C ALA A 18 -47.96 10.80 -6.63
N GLN A 19 -49.04 10.01 -6.48
CA GLN A 19 -49.17 9.07 -5.35
C GLN A 19 -48.10 7.98 -5.31
N ALA A 20 -47.42 7.71 -6.45
CA ALA A 20 -46.29 6.81 -6.51
C ALA A 20 -44.97 7.44 -6.03
N GLU A 21 -44.83 8.76 -5.90
CA GLU A 21 -43.64 9.42 -5.39
C GLU A 21 -43.51 9.22 -3.87
N PHE A 22 -44.61 9.22 -3.13
CA PHE A 22 -44.64 8.82 -1.72
C PHE A 22 -45.10 7.35 -1.63
N GLY A 23 -44.17 6.39 -1.77
CA GLY A 23 -44.47 4.95 -1.68
C GLY A 23 -44.99 4.53 -0.29
N GLN A 24 -45.37 3.26 -0.12
CA GLN A 24 -45.93 2.73 1.15
C GLN A 24 -44.97 2.93 2.35
N ASN A 25 -43.68 3.01 2.13
CA ASN A 25 -42.65 3.26 3.15
C ASN A 25 -42.42 4.74 3.42
N GLU A 26 -43.11 5.64 2.73
CA GLU A 26 -42.98 7.10 2.85
C GLU A 26 -44.22 7.73 3.49
N GLN A 27 -44.99 6.92 4.23
CA GLN A 27 -46.10 7.41 5.05
C GLN A 27 -45.59 8.47 6.05
N GLY A 28 -46.25 9.61 6.10
CA GLY A 28 -45.80 10.77 6.89
C GLY A 28 -45.18 11.89 6.07
N GLU A 29 -44.49 11.62 4.96
CA GLU A 29 -43.86 12.66 4.12
C GLU A 29 -44.89 13.63 3.51
N THR A 30 -46.06 13.13 3.15
CA THR A 30 -47.20 13.98 2.70
C THR A 30 -47.59 15.02 3.74
N ALA A 31 -47.58 14.66 5.03
CA ALA A 31 -47.90 15.59 6.12
C ALA A 31 -46.79 16.62 6.33
N HIS A 32 -45.55 16.25 6.23
CA HIS A 32 -44.39 17.17 6.27
C HIS A 32 -44.41 18.17 5.10
N PHE A 33 -44.73 17.71 3.90
CA PHE A 33 -44.90 18.56 2.73
C PHE A 33 -46.08 19.53 2.94
N ALA A 34 -47.21 19.05 3.45
CA ALA A 34 -48.37 19.90 3.77
C ALA A 34 -48.02 21.01 4.76
N HIS A 35 -47.24 20.71 5.81
CA HIS A 35 -46.75 21.69 6.76
C HIS A 35 -45.81 22.73 6.15
N ALA A 36 -44.85 22.28 5.31
CA ALA A 36 -43.97 23.21 4.61
C ALA A 36 -44.76 24.12 3.66
N ALA A 37 -45.68 23.55 2.89
CA ALA A 37 -46.56 24.28 2.00
C ALA A 37 -47.45 25.29 2.77
N ALA A 38 -47.98 24.90 3.92
CA ALA A 38 -48.76 25.81 4.79
C ALA A 38 -47.95 27.03 5.22
N ARG A 39 -46.68 26.85 5.60
CA ARG A 39 -45.77 27.95 5.98
C ARG A 39 -45.48 28.88 4.80
N VAL A 40 -45.22 28.31 3.62
CA VAL A 40 -45.04 29.09 2.39
C VAL A 40 -46.27 29.92 2.10
N LEU A 41 -47.48 29.32 2.13
CA LEU A 41 -48.75 30.02 1.87
C LEU A 41 -49.05 31.11 2.91
N GLN A 42 -48.73 30.90 4.19
CA GLN A 42 -48.88 31.88 5.26
C GLN A 42 -47.99 33.11 5.08
N GLY A 43 -46.79 32.92 4.53
CA GLY A 43 -45.79 33.97 4.27
C GLY A 43 -46.11 34.86 3.04
N LEU A 44 -47.11 34.51 2.20
CA LEU A 44 -47.40 35.23 0.99
C LEU A 44 -48.01 36.60 1.24
N SER A 45 -47.55 37.62 0.55
CA SER A 45 -48.19 38.95 0.44
C SER A 45 -49.27 38.96 -0.64
N VAL A 46 -50.15 39.95 -0.64
CA VAL A 46 -51.23 40.13 -1.64
C VAL A 46 -50.67 40.10 -3.09
N ASN A 47 -49.54 40.77 -3.32
CA ASN A 47 -48.90 40.81 -4.65
C ASN A 47 -48.33 39.47 -5.06
N GLN A 48 -47.78 38.72 -4.14
CA GLN A 48 -47.21 37.37 -4.39
C GLN A 48 -48.33 36.35 -4.66
N VAL A 49 -49.47 36.45 -3.96
CA VAL A 49 -50.63 35.62 -4.26
C VAL A 49 -51.10 35.79 -5.70
N LYS A 50 -51.13 37.04 -6.19
CA LYS A 50 -51.50 37.33 -7.59
C LYS A 50 -50.52 36.76 -8.63
N ARG A 51 -49.24 36.59 -8.24
CA ARG A 51 -48.17 36.13 -9.16
C ARG A 51 -48.00 34.63 -9.22
N CYS A 52 -48.08 33.93 -8.10
CA CYS A 52 -47.74 32.51 -7.99
C CYS A 52 -48.74 31.68 -7.14
N GLY A 53 -49.83 32.31 -6.66
CA GLY A 53 -50.78 31.65 -5.78
C GLY A 53 -51.50 30.47 -6.44
N GLU A 54 -51.86 30.60 -7.71
CA GLU A 54 -52.53 29.56 -8.48
C GLU A 54 -51.60 28.35 -8.71
N ASP A 55 -50.38 28.58 -9.20
CA ASP A 55 -49.38 27.55 -9.42
C ASP A 55 -49.02 26.78 -8.15
N LEU A 56 -48.94 27.48 -7.01
CA LEU A 56 -48.65 26.85 -5.70
C LEU A 56 -49.84 26.00 -5.22
N ILE A 57 -51.08 26.47 -5.39
CA ILE A 57 -52.28 25.74 -5.01
C ILE A 57 -52.42 24.48 -5.84
N ASP A 58 -52.16 24.55 -7.15
CA ASP A 58 -52.17 23.39 -8.06
C ASP A 58 -51.12 22.37 -7.69
N LEU A 59 -49.91 22.81 -7.33
CA LEU A 59 -48.85 21.92 -6.86
C LEU A 59 -49.29 21.21 -5.57
N ILE A 60 -49.80 21.98 -4.58
CA ILE A 60 -50.16 21.44 -3.27
C ILE A 60 -51.37 20.49 -3.39
N ASP A 61 -52.38 20.81 -4.22
CA ASP A 61 -53.55 19.94 -4.43
C ASP A 61 -53.19 18.61 -5.09
N ARG A 62 -52.13 18.60 -5.92
CA ARG A 62 -51.61 17.36 -6.51
C ARG A 62 -51.05 16.42 -5.46
N GLU A 63 -50.27 16.93 -4.52
CA GLU A 63 -49.54 16.17 -3.51
C GLU A 63 -50.37 15.92 -2.24
N VAL A 64 -51.20 16.86 -1.85
CA VAL A 64 -52.00 16.79 -0.64
C VAL A 64 -53.47 17.14 -0.98
N PRO A 65 -54.27 16.19 -1.44
CA PRO A 65 -55.65 16.43 -1.80
C PRO A 65 -56.51 16.78 -0.57
N VAL A 66 -56.86 18.04 -0.44
CA VAL A 66 -57.75 18.56 0.60
C VAL A 66 -58.99 19.21 -0.06
N ALA A 67 -60.18 18.90 0.43
CA ALA A 67 -61.40 19.41 -0.16
C ALA A 67 -61.48 20.95 -0.28
N ALA A 68 -60.74 21.68 0.55
CA ALA A 68 -60.62 23.13 0.47
C ALA A 68 -59.70 23.58 -0.71
N LEU A 69 -58.69 22.84 -1.06
CA LEU A 69 -57.84 23.12 -2.22
C LEU A 69 -58.60 22.89 -3.53
N GLN A 70 -59.37 21.83 -3.62
CA GLN A 70 -60.22 21.52 -4.78
C GLN A 70 -61.23 22.62 -5.12
N LYS A 71 -61.70 23.35 -4.10
CA LYS A 71 -62.59 24.52 -4.29
C LYS A 71 -61.82 25.75 -4.79
N LEU A 72 -60.53 25.87 -4.50
CA LEU A 72 -59.68 26.97 -4.95
C LEU A 72 -59.12 26.75 -6.34
N THR A 73 -58.77 25.51 -6.70
CA THR A 73 -58.29 25.16 -8.07
C THR A 73 -59.36 25.37 -9.17
N SER A 74 -60.65 25.47 -8.77
CA SER A 74 -61.76 25.82 -9.70
C SER A 74 -61.95 27.31 -9.90
N ARG A 75 -61.18 28.20 -9.25
CA ARG A 75 -61.29 29.67 -9.31
C ARG A 75 -60.04 30.30 -9.92
N GLU A 76 -60.22 31.17 -10.87
CA GLU A 76 -59.11 31.83 -11.59
C GLU A 76 -58.23 32.76 -10.72
N LYS A 77 -58.66 33.22 -9.55
CA LYS A 77 -57.90 34.12 -8.65
C LYS A 77 -58.27 33.91 -7.18
N PRO A 78 -57.55 33.10 -6.46
CA PRO A 78 -57.79 32.91 -5.02
C PRO A 78 -57.43 34.18 -4.23
N SER A 79 -58.24 34.51 -3.23
CA SER A 79 -57.96 35.64 -2.32
C SER A 79 -56.93 35.23 -1.24
N LEU A 80 -56.22 36.21 -0.68
CA LEU A 80 -55.28 35.99 0.43
C LEU A 80 -55.97 35.36 1.65
N VAL A 81 -57.21 35.69 1.90
CA VAL A 81 -58.01 35.16 3.03
C VAL A 81 -58.29 33.67 2.86
N GLU A 82 -58.65 33.27 1.64
CA GLU A 82 -58.91 31.87 1.30
C GLU A 82 -57.60 31.04 1.36
N ILE A 83 -56.50 31.57 0.84
CA ILE A 83 -55.18 30.93 0.92
C ILE A 83 -54.75 30.74 2.38
N ARG A 84 -54.91 31.73 3.24
CA ARG A 84 -54.63 31.62 4.67
C ARG A 84 -55.55 30.64 5.40
N ALA A 85 -56.79 30.48 4.97
CA ALA A 85 -57.69 29.48 5.50
C ALA A 85 -57.25 28.06 5.15
N VAL A 86 -56.85 27.83 3.89
CA VAL A 86 -56.26 26.55 3.45
C VAL A 86 -54.95 26.26 4.17
N ALA A 87 -54.05 27.23 4.30
CA ALA A 87 -52.81 27.09 5.04
C ALA A 87 -53.04 26.64 6.49
N ARG A 88 -54.06 27.17 7.17
CA ARG A 88 -54.44 26.71 8.52
C ARG A 88 -54.92 25.26 8.53
N GLN A 89 -55.68 24.83 7.53
CA GLN A 89 -56.15 23.44 7.44
C GLN A 89 -55.01 22.48 7.17
N LEU A 90 -54.06 22.84 6.30
CA LEU A 90 -52.84 22.04 6.05
C LEU A 90 -52.00 21.94 7.32
N ALA A 91 -51.82 23.05 8.06
CA ALA A 91 -51.07 23.06 9.31
C ALA A 91 -51.74 22.30 10.46
N ALA A 92 -53.08 22.06 10.40
CA ALA A 92 -53.82 21.33 11.44
C ALA A 92 -53.48 19.82 11.45
N LYS A 93 -53.01 19.25 10.34
CA LYS A 93 -52.49 17.87 10.29
C LYS A 93 -51.12 17.84 10.95
N ARG A 94 -50.98 17.23 12.13
CA ARG A 94 -49.67 17.03 12.73
C ARG A 94 -48.85 16.09 11.83
N PRO A 95 -47.60 16.42 11.50
CA PRO A 95 -46.73 15.49 10.78
C PRO A 95 -46.52 14.26 11.66
N GLU A 96 -46.79 13.10 11.09
CA GLU A 96 -46.39 11.82 11.66
C GLU A 96 -44.90 11.65 11.42
N GLN A 97 -44.23 10.91 12.30
CA GLN A 97 -42.79 10.66 12.17
C GLN A 97 -42.50 9.84 10.90
N ALA A 98 -41.81 10.45 9.96
CA ALA A 98 -41.42 9.81 8.72
C ALA A 98 -40.06 9.10 8.85
N GLN A 99 -39.76 8.21 7.94
CA GLN A 99 -38.50 7.48 7.94
C GLN A 99 -37.27 8.42 7.93
N LEU A 100 -37.33 9.50 7.15
CA LEU A 100 -36.24 10.48 7.12
C LEU A 100 -36.05 11.17 8.48
N ASP A 101 -37.10 11.43 9.23
CA ASP A 101 -36.95 12.03 10.58
C ASP A 101 -36.21 11.08 11.53
N ASN A 102 -36.48 9.77 11.45
CA ASN A 102 -35.76 8.77 12.24
C ASN A 102 -34.27 8.70 11.84
N VAL A 103 -33.98 8.60 10.53
CA VAL A 103 -32.62 8.55 10.02
C VAL A 103 -31.83 9.79 10.45
N PHE A 104 -32.39 11.00 10.29
CA PHE A 104 -31.69 12.22 10.67
C PHE A 104 -31.68 12.48 12.18
N ALA A 105 -32.58 11.91 12.96
CA ALA A 105 -32.47 11.88 14.42
C ALA A 105 -31.26 11.00 14.83
N TRP A 106 -31.11 9.82 14.25
CA TRP A 106 -29.94 8.96 14.50
C TRP A 106 -28.62 9.62 14.05
N VAL A 107 -28.62 10.30 12.89
CA VAL A 107 -27.49 11.14 12.46
C VAL A 107 -27.21 12.22 13.48
N GLY A 108 -28.24 12.91 13.96
CA GLY A 108 -28.13 13.95 14.99
C GLY A 108 -27.47 13.43 16.27
N ASP A 109 -27.87 12.25 16.73
CA ASP A 109 -27.26 11.60 17.90
C ASP A 109 -25.78 11.27 17.68
N LEU A 110 -25.44 10.75 16.47
CA LEU A 110 -24.05 10.39 16.14
C LEU A 110 -23.12 11.59 16.09
N PHE A 111 -23.60 12.72 15.57
CA PHE A 111 -22.80 13.93 15.39
C PHE A 111 -22.96 14.96 16.54
N GLY A 112 -23.88 14.68 17.49
CA GLY A 112 -24.16 15.58 18.59
C GLY A 112 -24.82 16.89 18.12
N LEU A 113 -25.73 16.81 17.14
CA LEU A 113 -26.41 17.94 16.57
C LEU A 113 -27.59 18.37 17.44
N ASP A 114 -27.87 19.65 17.45
CA ASP A 114 -29.09 20.18 18.12
C ASP A 114 -30.35 19.99 17.25
N PRO A 115 -31.56 20.12 17.83
CA PRO A 115 -32.81 19.93 17.09
C PRO A 115 -32.97 20.85 15.87
N ALA A 116 -32.40 22.06 15.89
CA ALA A 116 -32.45 22.98 14.76
C ALA A 116 -31.56 22.48 13.61
N GLU A 117 -30.36 21.98 13.90
CA GLU A 117 -29.46 21.42 12.94
C GLU A 117 -30.04 20.15 12.28
N ILE A 118 -30.65 19.27 13.07
CA ILE A 118 -31.36 18.08 12.57
C ILE A 118 -32.51 18.50 11.62
N THR A 119 -33.29 19.49 12.01
CA THR A 119 -34.40 20.02 11.18
C THR A 119 -33.86 20.57 9.85
N ILE A 120 -32.79 21.35 9.88
CA ILE A 120 -32.14 21.89 8.68
C ILE A 120 -31.70 20.75 7.75
N LEU A 121 -30.98 19.76 8.26
CA LEU A 121 -30.54 18.60 7.47
C LEU A 121 -31.71 17.83 6.86
N THR A 122 -32.79 17.64 7.62
CA THR A 122 -33.98 16.93 7.15
C THR A 122 -34.69 17.68 6.02
N ILE A 123 -34.69 19.02 6.04
CA ILE A 123 -35.19 19.85 4.91
C ILE A 123 -34.33 19.66 3.67
N PHE A 124 -33.02 19.72 3.81
CA PHE A 124 -32.09 19.43 2.68
C PHE A 124 -32.29 18.02 2.12
N ALA A 125 -32.52 17.04 2.99
CA ALA A 125 -32.79 15.67 2.60
C ALA A 125 -34.08 15.54 1.77
N ARG A 126 -35.15 16.14 2.24
CA ARG A 126 -36.47 16.17 1.55
C ARG A 126 -36.35 16.86 0.20
N TRP A 127 -35.70 18.04 0.18
CA TRP A 127 -35.45 18.76 -1.06
C TRP A 127 -34.60 17.96 -2.05
N GLY A 128 -33.59 17.23 -1.59
CA GLY A 128 -32.75 16.36 -2.41
C GLY A 128 -33.49 15.14 -2.94
N LYS A 129 -34.38 14.53 -2.15
CA LYS A 129 -35.08 13.29 -2.48
C LYS A 129 -36.33 13.52 -3.35
N PHE A 130 -37.18 14.49 -3.01
CA PHE A 130 -38.53 14.65 -3.58
C PHE A 130 -38.63 15.82 -4.56
N GLU A 131 -39.15 15.58 -5.75
CA GLU A 131 -39.37 16.62 -6.77
C GLU A 131 -40.39 17.66 -6.33
N CYS A 132 -41.43 17.24 -5.60
CA CYS A 132 -42.45 18.17 -5.09
C CYS A 132 -41.85 19.25 -4.15
N TRP A 133 -40.85 18.92 -3.34
CA TRP A 133 -40.12 19.88 -2.52
C TRP A 133 -39.30 20.87 -3.36
N ARG A 134 -38.66 20.38 -4.43
CA ARG A 134 -37.95 21.24 -5.39
C ARG A 134 -38.89 22.18 -6.11
N GLU A 135 -40.05 21.68 -6.54
CA GLU A 135 -41.07 22.47 -7.19
C GLU A 135 -41.68 23.52 -6.23
N LEU A 136 -41.92 23.17 -4.94
CA LEU A 136 -42.42 24.11 -3.93
C LEU A 136 -41.44 25.29 -3.79
N VAL A 137 -40.14 25.05 -3.70
CA VAL A 137 -39.14 26.13 -3.61
C VAL A 137 -39.07 26.95 -4.89
N ARG A 138 -39.12 26.34 -6.08
CA ARG A 138 -39.07 27.05 -7.37
C ARG A 138 -40.31 27.96 -7.60
N ARG A 139 -41.48 27.52 -7.19
CA ARG A 139 -42.75 28.26 -7.37
C ARG A 139 -43.02 29.26 -6.25
N ALA A 140 -42.41 29.06 -5.10
CA ALA A 140 -42.53 29.99 -3.97
C ALA A 140 -41.80 31.30 -4.31
N PRO A 141 -42.32 32.45 -3.91
CA PRO A 141 -41.71 33.76 -4.16
C PRO A 141 -40.46 34.01 -3.30
N ILE A 142 -39.80 32.96 -2.88
CA ILE A 142 -38.58 32.95 -2.07
C ILE A 142 -37.34 33.15 -2.97
N SER A 143 -37.57 33.20 -4.28
CA SER A 143 -36.63 33.77 -5.27
C SER A 143 -35.31 33.06 -5.53
N CYS A 144 -35.22 31.72 -5.49
CA CYS A 144 -34.01 31.03 -5.98
C CYS A 144 -34.33 29.60 -6.44
N SER A 145 -33.57 29.13 -7.42
CA SER A 145 -33.56 27.72 -7.84
C SER A 145 -33.07 26.79 -6.72
N ASN A 146 -32.45 27.33 -5.66
CA ASN A 146 -31.74 26.63 -4.60
C ASN A 146 -32.22 26.95 -3.21
N LEU A 147 -31.91 26.09 -2.22
CA LEU A 147 -32.25 26.30 -0.81
C LEU A 147 -31.36 27.37 -0.16
N THR A 148 -31.84 28.62 -0.15
CA THR A 148 -31.20 29.70 0.61
C THR A 148 -31.54 29.60 2.10
N PRO A 149 -30.77 30.24 3.02
CA PRO A 149 -31.10 30.26 4.45
C PRO A 149 -32.55 30.74 4.74
N SER A 150 -33.03 31.74 3.99
CA SER A 150 -34.41 32.24 4.10
C SER A 150 -35.43 31.17 3.66
N ALA A 151 -35.17 30.42 2.58
CA ALA A 151 -36.05 29.33 2.16
C ALA A 151 -36.09 28.21 3.21
N VAL A 152 -34.96 27.82 3.76
CA VAL A 152 -34.86 26.82 4.83
C VAL A 152 -35.66 27.30 6.07
N ALA A 153 -35.51 28.55 6.48
CA ALA A 153 -36.24 29.12 7.60
C ALA A 153 -37.76 29.06 7.37
N GLN A 154 -38.21 29.42 6.18
CA GLN A 154 -39.63 29.38 5.84
C GLN A 154 -40.17 27.94 5.79
N LEU A 155 -39.45 27.00 5.20
CA LEU A 155 -39.87 25.59 5.12
C LEU A 155 -39.84 24.90 6.49
N SER A 156 -38.82 25.16 7.30
CA SER A 156 -38.66 24.56 8.62
C SER A 156 -39.55 25.20 9.72
N GLY A 157 -39.85 26.48 9.55
CA GLY A 157 -40.50 27.30 10.59
C GLY A 157 -39.54 27.77 11.68
N LEU A 158 -38.23 27.60 11.49
CA LEU A 158 -37.20 28.17 12.36
C LEU A 158 -37.06 29.68 12.12
N ALA A 159 -36.57 30.41 13.12
CA ALA A 159 -36.24 31.81 12.95
C ALA A 159 -35.07 31.97 11.94
N ASN A 160 -35.17 32.97 11.04
CA ASN A 160 -34.18 33.22 10.02
C ASN A 160 -32.76 33.36 10.59
N ASN A 161 -32.61 34.12 11.67
CA ASN A 161 -31.36 34.31 12.40
C ASN A 161 -30.77 32.97 12.91
N THR A 162 -31.62 32.05 13.40
CA THR A 162 -31.19 30.72 13.84
C THR A 162 -30.59 29.92 12.66
N VAL A 163 -31.29 29.92 11.51
CA VAL A 163 -30.84 29.20 10.32
C VAL A 163 -29.53 29.79 9.79
N GLU A 164 -29.43 31.12 9.70
CA GLU A 164 -28.22 31.81 9.28
C GLU A 164 -27.02 31.44 10.18
N GLN A 165 -27.20 31.44 11.51
CA GLN A 165 -26.15 31.03 12.44
C GLN A 165 -25.69 29.58 12.24
N LYS A 166 -26.63 28.66 11.97
CA LYS A 166 -26.33 27.24 11.76
C LYS A 166 -25.74 26.94 10.37
N LEU A 167 -25.89 27.86 9.42
CA LEU A 167 -25.33 27.79 8.07
C LEU A 167 -24.10 28.69 7.91
N MET A 168 -23.51 29.23 8.99
CA MET A 168 -22.25 29.96 8.92
C MET A 168 -21.05 29.02 8.71
N PRO A 169 -20.01 29.46 7.98
CA PRO A 169 -18.75 28.75 7.90
C PRO A 169 -18.19 28.42 9.30
N GLY A 170 -17.91 27.15 9.57
CA GLY A 170 -17.44 26.67 10.88
C GLY A 170 -18.54 26.21 11.83
N ALA A 171 -19.82 26.40 11.51
CA ALA A 171 -20.91 25.75 12.24
C ALA A 171 -20.81 24.23 12.17
N PRO A 172 -21.38 23.45 13.14
CA PRO A 172 -21.25 22.00 13.21
C PRO A 172 -21.60 21.27 11.91
N LEU A 173 -22.61 21.74 11.16
CA LEU A 173 -23.02 21.14 9.90
C LEU A 173 -21.92 21.17 8.82
N PHE A 174 -21.13 22.26 8.75
CA PHE A 174 -20.01 22.37 7.83
C PHE A 174 -18.72 21.81 8.41
N ALA A 175 -18.49 22.00 9.70
CA ALA A 175 -17.31 21.46 10.38
C ALA A 175 -17.28 19.93 10.31
N SER A 176 -18.44 19.27 10.36
CA SER A 176 -18.59 17.82 10.21
C SER A 176 -18.77 17.37 8.76
N ARG A 177 -18.67 18.27 7.78
CA ARG A 177 -18.87 17.98 6.36
C ARG A 177 -20.19 17.30 6.02
N LEU A 178 -21.25 17.61 6.76
CA LEU A 178 -22.60 17.12 6.47
C LEU A 178 -23.29 17.97 5.39
N LEU A 179 -22.95 19.26 5.34
CA LEU A 179 -23.32 20.20 4.29
C LEU A 179 -22.07 20.75 3.60
N HIS A 180 -22.19 20.98 2.30
CA HIS A 180 -21.21 21.68 1.45
C HIS A 180 -21.73 23.06 1.06
N ASP A 181 -20.83 24.00 0.92
CA ASP A 181 -21.06 25.30 0.31
C ASP A 181 -20.33 25.34 -1.04
N ASP A 182 -21.09 25.28 -2.12
CA ASP A 182 -20.58 25.24 -3.51
C ASP A 182 -20.22 26.64 -4.00
N ARG A 183 -19.39 27.40 -3.25
CA ARG A 183 -18.78 28.72 -3.55
C ARG A 183 -19.70 29.83 -4.08
N ASP A 184 -20.87 29.49 -4.61
CA ASP A 184 -21.91 30.39 -5.12
C ASP A 184 -23.02 30.64 -4.09
N GLY A 185 -22.84 30.21 -2.84
CA GLY A 185 -23.86 30.28 -1.79
C GLY A 185 -24.95 29.22 -1.95
N GLU A 186 -24.66 28.17 -2.70
CA GLU A 186 -25.51 26.99 -2.83
C GLU A 186 -25.10 25.94 -1.80
N TYR A 187 -26.03 25.54 -0.98
CA TYR A 187 -25.80 24.52 0.02
C TYR A 187 -26.30 23.15 -0.46
N SER A 188 -25.50 22.13 -0.30
CA SER A 188 -25.86 20.76 -0.66
C SER A 188 -25.49 19.76 0.44
N LEU A 189 -26.23 18.65 0.51
CA LEU A 189 -25.86 17.53 1.39
C LEU A 189 -24.58 16.87 0.90
N SER A 190 -23.76 16.41 1.85
CA SER A 190 -22.60 15.59 1.51
C SER A 190 -22.98 14.35 0.70
N PRO A 191 -22.09 13.85 -0.17
CA PRO A 191 -22.30 12.62 -0.93
C PRO A 191 -22.75 11.46 -0.04
N LEU A 192 -22.12 11.29 1.12
CA LEU A 192 -22.47 10.24 2.08
C LEU A 192 -23.95 10.33 2.54
N LEU A 193 -24.43 11.53 2.89
CA LEU A 193 -25.81 11.71 3.30
C LEU A 193 -26.78 11.54 2.12
N ARG A 194 -26.41 11.96 0.91
CA ARG A 194 -27.22 11.71 -0.31
C ARG A 194 -27.38 10.21 -0.55
N ARG A 195 -26.33 9.41 -0.33
CA ARG A 195 -26.41 7.95 -0.40
C ARG A 195 -27.27 7.37 0.70
N LEU A 196 -27.12 7.85 1.94
CA LEU A 196 -27.91 7.40 3.09
C LEU A 196 -29.41 7.59 2.87
N ILE A 197 -29.83 8.67 2.23
CA ILE A 197 -31.24 8.93 1.88
C ILE A 197 -31.81 7.88 0.91
N ARG A 198 -30.97 7.32 0.04
CA ARG A 198 -31.35 6.26 -0.93
C ARG A 198 -31.38 4.88 -0.29
N VAL A 199 -30.64 4.68 0.78
CA VAL A 199 -30.63 3.44 1.54
C VAL A 199 -31.83 3.45 2.49
N HIS A 200 -32.75 2.50 2.32
CA HIS A 200 -33.91 2.34 3.21
C HIS A 200 -33.46 1.65 4.52
N ALA A 201 -32.73 2.38 5.38
CA ALA A 201 -32.40 1.91 6.71
C ALA A 201 -33.65 1.92 7.58
N GLU A 202 -34.10 0.76 8.04
CA GLU A 202 -35.28 0.64 8.90
C GLU A 202 -34.94 0.80 10.37
N THR A 203 -33.70 0.44 10.74
CA THR A 203 -33.17 0.52 12.10
C THR A 203 -31.89 1.34 12.17
N ARG A 204 -31.56 1.78 13.39
CA ARG A 204 -30.27 2.45 13.65
C ARG A 204 -29.10 1.53 13.34
N GLU A 205 -29.22 0.25 13.63
CA GLU A 205 -28.21 -0.77 13.36
C GLU A 205 -27.96 -0.94 11.86
N ASP A 206 -29.01 -0.90 11.02
CA ASP A 206 -28.86 -0.97 9.56
C ASP A 206 -28.12 0.25 9.04
N MET A 207 -28.45 1.44 9.53
CA MET A 207 -27.76 2.67 9.20
C MET A 207 -26.29 2.61 9.61
N LEU A 208 -25.97 2.14 10.83
CA LEU A 208 -24.60 2.02 11.32
C LEU A 208 -23.81 0.99 10.51
N ARG A 209 -24.40 -0.16 10.18
CA ARG A 209 -23.78 -1.20 9.35
C ARG A 209 -23.46 -0.68 7.95
N TRP A 210 -24.33 0.18 7.43
CA TRP A 210 -24.10 0.80 6.14
C TRP A 210 -23.01 1.91 6.19
N LEU A 211 -23.03 2.76 7.22
CA LEU A 211 -22.03 3.81 7.41
C LEU A 211 -20.64 3.28 7.76
N MET A 212 -20.60 2.17 8.48
CA MET A 212 -19.39 1.55 9.01
C MET A 212 -19.44 0.04 8.69
N PRO A 213 -19.27 -0.36 7.43
CA PRO A 213 -19.26 -1.77 7.07
C PRO A 213 -18.16 -2.50 7.83
N GLU A 214 -18.47 -3.71 8.30
CA GLU A 214 -17.46 -4.56 8.90
C GLU A 214 -16.37 -4.86 7.88
N PRO A 215 -15.08 -4.74 8.26
CA PRO A 215 -14.00 -5.04 7.35
C PRO A 215 -14.03 -6.53 6.97
N GLU A 216 -13.80 -6.82 5.69
CA GLU A 216 -13.60 -8.19 5.24
C GLU A 216 -12.50 -8.86 6.08
N GLN A 217 -12.66 -10.14 6.40
CA GLN A 217 -11.65 -10.88 7.14
C GLN A 217 -10.36 -10.94 6.34
N GLY A 218 -9.26 -10.53 6.97
CA GLY A 218 -7.96 -10.50 6.33
C GLY A 218 -7.35 -11.91 6.19
N GLY A 219 -6.45 -12.05 5.22
CA GLY A 219 -5.72 -13.31 4.98
C GLY A 219 -4.50 -13.50 5.88
N LEU A 220 -4.01 -12.45 6.54
CA LEU A 220 -2.84 -12.47 7.42
C LEU A 220 -3.24 -12.33 8.89
N LEU A 221 -2.56 -13.07 9.76
CA LEU A 221 -2.77 -13.05 11.20
C LEU A 221 -1.71 -12.19 11.90
N TRP A 222 -1.98 -11.81 13.14
CA TRP A 222 -1.07 -11.04 13.98
C TRP A 222 0.36 -11.62 14.02
N ASP A 223 0.51 -12.94 14.14
CA ASP A 223 1.80 -13.61 14.23
C ASP A 223 2.63 -13.53 12.93
N ASP A 224 2.01 -13.25 11.79
CA ASP A 224 2.74 -13.09 10.54
C ASP A 224 3.56 -11.78 10.50
N PHE A 225 3.29 -10.88 11.44
CA PHE A 225 3.95 -9.59 11.57
C PHE A 225 5.02 -9.56 12.67
N GLU A 226 5.48 -10.70 13.19
CA GLU A 226 6.57 -10.79 14.19
C GLU A 226 7.85 -10.08 13.76
N HIS A 227 8.11 -10.04 12.46
CA HIS A 227 9.28 -9.36 11.89
C HIS A 227 9.26 -7.83 12.09
N LEU A 228 8.13 -7.25 12.46
CA LEU A 228 7.98 -5.83 12.75
C LEU A 228 8.26 -5.49 14.23
N ASP A 229 8.53 -6.47 15.10
CA ASP A 229 8.90 -6.19 16.47
C ASP A 229 10.28 -5.48 16.56
N PRO A 230 10.46 -4.52 17.49
CA PRO A 230 9.56 -4.19 18.59
C PRO A 230 8.41 -3.22 18.24
N LEU A 231 8.36 -2.64 17.04
CA LEU A 231 7.39 -1.60 16.66
C LEU A 231 5.94 -2.12 16.68
N ARG A 232 5.72 -3.38 16.32
CA ARG A 232 4.42 -4.04 16.38
C ARG A 232 3.86 -4.02 17.82
N SER A 233 4.68 -4.42 18.79
CA SER A 233 4.31 -4.43 20.21
C SER A 233 4.07 -3.04 20.77
N VAL A 234 4.84 -2.03 20.32
CA VAL A 234 4.63 -0.61 20.68
C VAL A 234 3.31 -0.12 20.10
N ALA A 235 3.04 -0.38 18.82
CA ALA A 235 1.79 0.02 18.16
C ALA A 235 0.56 -0.52 18.89
N LEU A 236 0.60 -1.79 19.29
CA LEU A 236 -0.48 -2.41 20.05
C LEU A 236 -0.73 -1.70 21.39
N LYS A 237 0.32 -1.42 22.16
CA LYS A 237 0.21 -0.71 23.44
C LYS A 237 -0.30 0.71 23.28
N VAL A 238 0.19 1.42 22.27
CA VAL A 238 -0.23 2.78 21.95
C VAL A 238 -1.71 2.83 21.56
N LEU A 239 -2.17 1.90 20.73
CA LEU A 239 -3.57 1.85 20.31
C LEU A 239 -4.49 1.39 21.45
N ALA A 240 -4.05 0.43 22.27
CA ALA A 240 -4.79 -0.05 23.44
C ALA A 240 -4.93 1.00 24.56
N SER A 241 -4.11 2.08 24.56
CA SER A 241 -4.27 3.20 25.51
C SER A 241 -5.56 3.96 25.33
N LYS A 242 -6.24 3.80 24.16
CA LYS A 242 -7.47 4.50 23.74
C LYS A 242 -7.33 6.03 23.70
N GLU A 243 -6.10 6.55 23.77
CA GLU A 243 -5.84 7.95 23.44
C GLU A 243 -5.76 8.10 21.92
N PRO A 244 -6.32 9.19 21.37
CA PRO A 244 -6.27 9.42 19.92
C PRO A 244 -4.85 9.58 19.42
N VAL A 245 -4.44 8.75 18.46
CA VAL A 245 -3.08 8.71 17.90
C VAL A 245 -3.10 8.67 16.38
N SER A 246 -2.01 9.14 15.76
CA SER A 246 -1.77 9.01 14.32
C SER A 246 -0.61 8.04 14.08
N ILE A 247 -0.89 6.90 13.47
CA ILE A 247 0.10 5.87 13.12
C ILE A 247 0.29 5.85 11.62
N LEU A 248 1.54 5.89 11.15
CA LEU A 248 1.89 5.80 9.74
C LEU A 248 2.43 4.41 9.41
N LEU A 249 1.85 3.75 8.41
CA LEU A 249 2.37 2.53 7.80
C LEU A 249 2.86 2.86 6.39
N PHE A 250 4.12 2.54 6.08
CA PHE A 250 4.69 2.87 4.77
C PHE A 250 5.53 1.71 4.21
N GLY A 251 5.60 1.59 2.89
CA GLY A 251 6.37 0.54 2.19
C GLY A 251 5.74 0.16 0.86
N GLU A 252 6.39 -0.74 0.13
CA GLU A 252 5.94 -1.17 -1.20
C GLU A 252 4.49 -1.71 -1.20
N PRO A 253 3.75 -1.56 -2.33
CA PRO A 253 2.42 -2.15 -2.47
C PRO A 253 2.45 -3.67 -2.25
N GLY A 254 1.40 -4.21 -1.63
CA GLY A 254 1.25 -5.66 -1.44
C GLY A 254 2.09 -6.27 -0.32
N THR A 255 2.77 -5.46 0.53
CA THR A 255 3.55 -5.94 1.68
C THR A 255 2.73 -6.30 2.92
N GLY A 256 1.39 -6.11 2.87
CA GLY A 256 0.49 -6.48 3.97
C GLY A 256 0.14 -5.34 4.93
N LYS A 257 0.38 -4.08 4.57
CA LYS A 257 0.08 -2.89 5.41
C LYS A 257 -1.38 -2.83 5.86
N THR A 258 -2.31 -3.04 4.92
CA THR A 258 -3.76 -3.02 5.16
C THR A 258 -4.18 -4.16 6.08
N GLU A 259 -3.62 -5.36 5.87
CA GLU A 259 -3.86 -6.52 6.73
C GLU A 259 -3.31 -6.30 8.15
N PHE A 260 -2.14 -5.68 8.26
CA PHE A 260 -1.58 -5.31 9.56
C PHE A 260 -2.47 -4.31 10.29
N ALA A 261 -2.98 -3.29 9.60
CA ALA A 261 -3.88 -2.31 10.21
C ALA A 261 -5.15 -2.97 10.78
N ARG A 262 -5.73 -3.93 10.04
CA ARG A 262 -6.87 -4.74 10.50
C ARG A 262 -6.53 -5.59 11.72
N SER A 263 -5.42 -6.32 11.64
CA SER A 263 -4.96 -7.21 12.70
C SER A 263 -4.61 -6.41 13.97
N LEU A 264 -3.92 -5.28 13.83
CA LEU A 264 -3.59 -4.38 14.93
C LEU A 264 -4.84 -3.82 15.63
N ALA A 265 -5.84 -3.39 14.85
CA ALA A 265 -7.10 -2.91 15.41
C ALA A 265 -7.85 -4.02 16.15
N SER A 266 -7.89 -5.23 15.59
CA SER A 266 -8.51 -6.40 16.21
C SER A 266 -7.83 -6.77 17.53
N GLU A 267 -6.50 -6.87 17.55
CA GLU A 267 -5.72 -7.17 18.76
C GLU A 267 -5.86 -6.11 19.85
N ALA A 268 -6.00 -4.84 19.46
CA ALA A 268 -6.28 -3.74 20.39
C ALA A 268 -7.74 -3.70 20.87
N SER A 269 -8.56 -4.67 20.51
CA SER A 269 -10.01 -4.70 20.79
C SER A 269 -10.72 -3.43 20.27
N SER A 270 -10.32 -2.96 19.10
CA SER A 270 -10.84 -1.78 18.42
C SER A 270 -11.44 -2.18 17.06
N GLY A 271 -12.57 -1.58 16.70
CA GLY A 271 -13.16 -1.75 15.38
C GLY A 271 -12.44 -0.90 14.33
N ALA A 272 -11.89 -1.51 13.28
CA ALA A 272 -11.33 -0.76 12.15
C ALA A 272 -12.42 -0.27 11.20
N ILE A 273 -12.36 1.01 10.80
CA ILE A 273 -13.25 1.61 9.82
C ILE A 273 -12.40 2.19 8.69
N PHE A 274 -12.69 1.79 7.44
CA PHE A 274 -11.93 2.26 6.28
C PHE A 274 -12.56 3.52 5.69
N ALA A 275 -11.75 4.57 5.50
CA ALA A 275 -12.17 5.82 4.92
C ALA A 275 -12.00 5.83 3.39
N GLY A 276 -13.01 6.31 2.66
CA GLY A 276 -12.91 6.62 1.23
C GLY A 276 -12.82 5.41 0.31
N LEU A 277 -13.68 4.38 0.51
CA LEU A 277 -13.65 3.18 -0.32
C LEU A 277 -14.30 3.35 -1.70
N SER A 278 -15.33 4.18 -1.83
CA SER A 278 -16.02 4.42 -3.10
C SER A 278 -16.77 5.76 -3.12
N ASP A 279 -16.97 6.32 -4.31
CA ASP A 279 -17.83 7.49 -4.55
C ASP A 279 -19.32 7.13 -4.52
N ASP A 280 -20.20 8.10 -4.86
CA ASP A 280 -21.65 7.94 -4.94
C ASP A 280 -22.11 6.90 -5.97
N PHE A 281 -21.29 6.57 -6.94
CA PHE A 281 -21.58 5.66 -8.05
C PHE A 281 -20.85 4.32 -7.91
N GLY A 282 -20.08 4.12 -6.84
CA GLY A 282 -19.27 2.93 -6.62
C GLY A 282 -17.92 2.96 -7.35
N ASN A 283 -17.53 4.13 -7.89
CA ASN A 283 -16.22 4.33 -8.49
C ASN A 283 -15.19 4.74 -7.43
N GLU A 284 -13.94 4.89 -7.85
CA GLU A 284 -12.88 5.45 -7.00
C GLU A 284 -13.20 6.91 -6.65
N PRO A 285 -13.27 7.27 -5.34
CA PRO A 285 -13.60 8.62 -4.91
C PRO A 285 -12.42 9.55 -5.17
N ASP A 286 -12.73 10.80 -5.49
CA ASP A 286 -11.70 11.83 -5.60
C ASP A 286 -11.13 12.21 -4.22
N ARG A 287 -10.06 13.01 -4.22
CA ARG A 287 -9.41 13.47 -2.98
C ARG A 287 -10.35 14.23 -2.06
N SER A 288 -11.25 15.05 -2.60
CA SER A 288 -12.21 15.84 -1.81
C SER A 288 -13.21 14.93 -1.12
N GLU A 289 -13.76 13.98 -1.86
CA GLU A 289 -14.70 12.98 -1.35
C GLU A 289 -14.08 12.10 -0.27
N ARG A 290 -12.81 11.69 -0.45
CA ARG A 290 -12.05 10.93 0.56
C ARG A 290 -11.84 11.74 1.83
N LEU A 291 -11.50 13.02 1.70
CA LEU A 291 -11.36 13.93 2.84
C LEU A 291 -12.69 14.17 3.55
N ASP A 292 -13.77 14.35 2.80
CA ASP A 292 -15.10 14.53 3.37
C ASP A 292 -15.56 13.29 4.14
N HIS A 293 -15.36 12.11 3.56
CA HIS A 293 -15.65 10.84 4.23
C HIS A 293 -14.82 10.69 5.52
N LEU A 294 -13.51 10.96 5.46
CA LEU A 294 -12.64 10.94 6.63
C LEU A 294 -13.12 11.90 7.73
N MET A 295 -13.52 13.13 7.37
CA MET A 295 -14.00 14.13 8.34
C MET A 295 -15.33 13.70 8.98
N ILE A 296 -16.21 13.12 8.19
CA ILE A 296 -17.46 12.55 8.67
C ILE A 296 -17.21 11.41 9.65
N LEU A 297 -16.36 10.45 9.30
CA LEU A 297 -15.98 9.34 10.18
C LEU A 297 -15.34 9.84 11.48
N ARG A 298 -14.47 10.83 11.41
CA ARG A 298 -13.87 11.45 12.61
C ARG A 298 -14.89 12.09 13.52
N ALA A 299 -15.88 12.79 12.95
CA ALA A 299 -16.95 13.39 13.73
C ALA A 299 -17.86 12.35 14.38
N MET A 300 -18.22 11.29 13.63
CA MET A 300 -19.02 10.17 14.14
C MET A 300 -18.32 9.42 15.28
N CYS A 301 -17.04 9.11 15.10
CA CYS A 301 -16.28 8.30 16.05
C CYS A 301 -15.67 9.11 17.20
N ARG A 302 -15.91 10.42 17.28
CA ARG A 302 -15.32 11.31 18.28
C ARG A 302 -15.52 10.82 19.73
N HIS A 303 -16.65 10.18 20.00
CA HIS A 303 -16.99 9.66 21.33
C HIS A 303 -16.80 8.14 21.45
N HIS A 304 -16.35 7.48 20.37
CA HIS A 304 -16.12 6.04 20.29
C HIS A 304 -14.61 5.74 20.27
N ARG A 305 -13.99 5.72 21.45
CA ARG A 305 -12.54 5.44 21.61
C ARG A 305 -12.17 3.99 21.32
N ASP A 306 -13.14 3.15 21.04
CA ASP A 306 -13.02 1.76 20.62
C ASP A 306 -12.97 1.61 19.09
N ARG A 307 -12.87 2.71 18.35
CA ARG A 307 -12.81 2.71 16.90
C ARG A 307 -11.49 3.29 16.40
N VAL A 308 -11.01 2.73 15.30
CA VAL A 308 -9.80 3.16 14.59
C VAL A 308 -10.14 3.43 13.14
N ILE A 309 -9.80 4.60 12.66
CA ILE A 309 -9.99 4.95 11.25
C ILE A 309 -8.74 4.53 10.49
N VAL A 310 -8.90 3.77 9.42
CA VAL A 310 -7.84 3.38 8.50
C VAL A 310 -8.02 4.16 7.20
N VAL A 311 -7.02 4.95 6.84
CA VAL A 311 -6.95 5.67 5.56
C VAL A 311 -5.95 4.93 4.70
N ASP A 312 -6.46 4.04 3.84
CA ASP A 312 -5.63 3.29 2.90
C ASP A 312 -5.29 4.16 1.68
N GLU A 313 -4.12 3.92 1.07
CA GLU A 313 -3.62 4.74 -0.04
C GLU A 313 -3.66 6.24 0.25
N ALA A 314 -3.27 6.62 1.47
CA ALA A 314 -3.32 8.01 1.94
C ALA A 314 -2.29 8.93 1.23
N ASP A 315 -1.59 8.43 0.23
CA ASP A 315 -0.61 9.19 -0.55
C ASP A 315 -1.24 10.47 -1.12
N ASP A 316 -2.42 10.39 -1.73
CA ASP A 316 -3.14 11.52 -2.31
C ASP A 316 -3.66 12.52 -1.26
N VAL A 317 -4.08 12.02 -0.09
CA VAL A 317 -4.58 12.83 1.03
C VAL A 317 -3.45 13.62 1.69
N LEU A 318 -2.30 12.96 1.95
CA LEU A 318 -1.16 13.52 2.68
C LEU A 318 -0.16 14.25 1.78
N MET A 319 -0.13 13.95 0.46
CA MET A 319 0.71 14.65 -0.49
C MET A 319 0.25 16.08 -0.72
N MET A 320 1.23 16.94 -0.86
CA MET A 320 1.00 18.33 -1.21
C MET A 320 0.94 18.50 -2.72
N SER A 321 -0.22 18.89 -3.22
CA SER A 321 -0.35 19.43 -4.56
C SER A 321 -0.50 20.94 -4.47
N GLU A 322 0.47 21.69 -5.00
CA GLU A 322 0.41 23.15 -5.12
C GLU A 322 -0.82 23.61 -5.91
N ARG A 323 -1.41 22.73 -6.70
CA ARG A 323 -2.57 23.01 -7.57
C ARG A 323 -3.94 22.88 -6.90
N MET A 324 -4.03 22.30 -5.68
CA MET A 324 -5.32 21.90 -5.08
C MET A 324 -5.66 22.60 -3.75
N GLY A 325 -5.22 23.81 -3.50
CA GLY A 325 -5.83 24.72 -2.50
C GLY A 325 -5.98 24.27 -1.03
N SER A 326 -5.61 23.05 -0.67
CA SER A 326 -5.63 22.65 0.74
C SER A 326 -4.37 23.14 1.45
N SER A 327 -4.57 23.96 2.47
CA SER A 327 -3.49 24.54 3.26
C SER A 327 -2.67 23.45 3.95
N LYS A 328 -1.32 23.52 3.85
CA LYS A 328 -0.38 22.72 4.66
C LYS A 328 -0.76 22.66 6.13
N GLN A 329 -1.19 23.79 6.67
CA GLN A 329 -1.59 23.91 8.06
C GLN A 329 -2.79 23.04 8.40
N TRP A 330 -3.71 22.85 7.47
CA TRP A 330 -4.90 22.05 7.71
C TRP A 330 -4.55 20.55 7.83
N ILE A 331 -3.75 20.02 6.90
CA ILE A 331 -3.27 18.62 6.95
C ILE A 331 -2.44 18.39 8.20
N ASN A 332 -1.53 19.32 8.52
CA ASN A 332 -0.72 19.24 9.73
C ASN A 332 -1.59 19.15 11.00
N ARG A 333 -2.64 19.99 11.11
CA ARG A 333 -3.60 19.93 12.24
C ARG A 333 -4.38 18.63 12.26
N LEU A 334 -4.76 18.11 11.08
CA LEU A 334 -5.49 16.85 10.95
C LEU A 334 -4.71 15.68 11.58
N VAL A 335 -3.40 15.66 11.37
CA VAL A 335 -2.49 14.62 11.88
C VAL A 335 -2.08 14.87 13.34
N GLU A 336 -1.79 16.13 13.70
CA GLU A 336 -1.26 16.52 15.01
C GLU A 336 -2.27 16.40 16.16
N ALA A 337 -3.55 16.69 15.86
CA ALA A 337 -4.63 16.61 16.83
C ALA A 337 -5.71 15.62 16.36
N PRO A 338 -5.43 14.32 16.39
CA PRO A 338 -6.43 13.34 16.00
C PRO A 338 -7.58 13.34 17.02
N LEU A 339 -8.81 13.41 16.54
CA LEU A 339 -10.01 13.24 17.38
C LEU A 339 -10.28 11.76 17.68
N VAL A 340 -9.80 10.89 16.79
CA VAL A 340 -9.95 9.43 16.80
C VAL A 340 -8.63 8.84 16.32
N SER A 341 -8.21 7.72 16.88
CA SER A 341 -7.02 7.00 16.42
C SER A 341 -7.10 6.73 14.93
N THR A 342 -6.08 7.14 14.19
CA THR A 342 -6.07 7.06 12.72
C THR A 342 -4.79 6.37 12.26
N ILE A 343 -4.94 5.33 11.43
CA ILE A 343 -3.84 4.64 10.77
C ILE A 343 -3.78 5.12 9.31
N TRP A 344 -2.65 5.70 8.94
CA TRP A 344 -2.38 6.21 7.61
C TRP A 344 -1.52 5.23 6.86
N ILE A 345 -1.95 4.74 5.71
CA ILE A 345 -1.19 3.79 4.88
C ILE A 345 -0.74 4.50 3.61
N VAL A 346 0.58 4.50 3.37
CA VAL A 346 1.18 5.11 2.18
C VAL A 346 2.14 4.14 1.51
N ASN A 347 2.32 4.29 0.21
CA ASN A 347 3.24 3.46 -0.56
C ASN A 347 4.65 4.03 -0.60
N GLN A 348 4.81 5.36 -0.60
CA GLN A 348 6.11 6.01 -0.74
C GLN A 348 6.34 7.10 0.33
N ARG A 349 7.14 6.79 1.36
CA ARG A 349 7.52 7.75 2.40
C ARG A 349 8.21 9.01 1.85
N SER A 350 9.03 8.86 0.81
CA SER A 350 9.80 9.95 0.21
C SER A 350 8.95 11.08 -0.36
N ARG A 351 7.67 10.82 -0.64
CA ARG A 351 6.73 11.83 -1.16
C ARG A 351 6.02 12.62 -0.06
N LEU A 352 6.14 12.22 1.20
CA LEU A 352 5.50 12.91 2.32
C LEU A 352 6.31 14.11 2.77
N ASP A 353 5.62 15.19 3.16
CA ASP A 353 6.28 16.35 3.79
C ASP A 353 6.88 15.93 5.14
N PRO A 354 8.15 16.24 5.41
CA PRO A 354 8.78 16.01 6.72
C PRO A 354 7.98 16.59 7.90
N ALA A 355 7.21 17.67 7.68
CA ALA A 355 6.34 18.25 8.70
C ALA A 355 5.19 17.32 9.10
N VAL A 356 4.64 16.54 8.17
CA VAL A 356 3.64 15.51 8.45
C VAL A 356 4.26 14.36 9.22
N LEU A 357 5.45 13.88 8.80
CA LEU A 357 6.16 12.78 9.46
C LEU A 357 6.47 13.06 10.93
N ARG A 358 6.90 14.30 11.26
CA ARG A 358 7.22 14.71 12.63
C ARG A 358 6.01 14.73 13.57
N ARG A 359 4.78 14.70 13.02
CA ARG A 359 3.53 14.75 13.78
C ARG A 359 2.87 13.39 13.96
N MET A 360 3.44 12.36 13.33
CA MET A 360 2.98 10.98 13.54
C MET A 360 3.43 10.50 14.93
N THR A 361 2.53 9.84 15.64
CA THR A 361 2.85 9.22 16.94
C THR A 361 3.82 8.05 16.78
N LEU A 362 3.64 7.28 15.69
CA LEU A 362 4.47 6.13 15.35
C LEU A 362 4.52 5.98 13.82
N ALA A 363 5.68 5.57 13.31
CA ALA A 363 5.86 5.25 11.89
C ALA A 363 6.48 3.86 11.75
N ILE A 364 5.84 2.97 11.00
CA ILE A 364 6.24 1.58 10.80
C ILE A 364 6.52 1.35 9.32
N GLY A 365 7.76 0.96 9.00
CA GLY A 365 8.15 0.59 7.64
C GLY A 365 7.86 -0.87 7.36
N PHE A 366 7.27 -1.15 6.20
CA PHE A 366 6.99 -2.49 5.72
C PHE A 366 8.00 -2.87 4.64
N ASP A 367 8.93 -3.68 5.03
CA ASP A 367 9.84 -4.36 4.10
C ASP A 367 9.22 -5.67 3.60
N ARG A 368 9.90 -6.30 2.66
CA ARG A 368 9.48 -7.62 2.16
C ARG A 368 9.49 -8.64 3.31
N PRO A 369 8.45 -9.46 3.46
CA PRO A 369 8.38 -10.45 4.54
C PRO A 369 9.54 -11.44 4.46
N ARG A 370 10.03 -11.92 5.62
CA ARG A 370 11.07 -12.95 5.73
C ARG A 370 10.59 -14.27 5.12
N PHE A 371 11.51 -15.14 4.71
CA PHE A 371 11.20 -16.42 4.07
C PHE A 371 10.18 -17.25 4.87
N ALA A 372 10.35 -17.38 6.19
CA ALA A 372 9.42 -18.12 7.04
C ALA A 372 7.99 -17.54 7.03
N VAL A 373 7.85 -16.21 6.94
CA VAL A 373 6.56 -15.55 6.81
C VAL A 373 5.99 -15.79 5.41
N ARG A 374 6.81 -15.68 4.37
CA ARG A 374 6.41 -15.98 2.98
C ARG A 374 5.93 -17.43 2.83
N GLU A 375 6.59 -18.40 3.49
CA GLU A 375 6.17 -19.81 3.49
C GLU A 375 4.80 -19.98 4.15
N ARG A 376 4.56 -19.39 5.33
CA ARG A 376 3.25 -19.40 5.99
C ARG A 376 2.16 -18.75 5.14
N VAL A 377 2.45 -17.60 4.53
CA VAL A 377 1.53 -16.90 3.62
C VAL A 377 1.20 -17.76 2.40
N ALA A 378 2.20 -18.36 1.76
CA ALA A 378 1.99 -19.25 0.62
C ALA A 378 1.13 -20.46 1.00
N GLN A 379 1.38 -21.08 2.17
CA GLN A 379 0.61 -22.20 2.68
C GLN A 379 -0.87 -21.82 2.91
N ARG A 380 -1.14 -20.70 3.57
CA ARG A 380 -2.53 -20.24 3.81
C ARG A 380 -3.22 -19.86 2.50
N SER A 381 -2.53 -19.16 1.63
CA SER A 381 -3.09 -18.78 0.33
C SER A 381 -3.42 -20.01 -0.53
N ALA A 382 -2.59 -21.08 -0.45
CA ALA A 382 -2.87 -22.35 -1.10
C ALA A 382 -4.10 -23.05 -0.50
N GLN A 383 -4.23 -23.04 0.83
CA GLN A 383 -5.42 -23.57 1.52
C GLN A 383 -6.69 -22.80 1.13
N THR A 384 -6.64 -21.47 1.17
CA THR A 384 -7.78 -20.61 0.79
C THR A 384 -8.16 -20.78 -0.69
N ALA A 385 -7.18 -20.93 -1.56
CA ALA A 385 -7.41 -21.19 -2.99
C ALA A 385 -7.74 -22.67 -3.28
N SER A 386 -7.72 -23.56 -2.29
CA SER A 386 -7.95 -25.01 -2.45
C SER A 386 -6.99 -25.66 -3.44
N VAL A 387 -5.72 -25.25 -3.43
CA VAL A 387 -4.64 -25.82 -4.25
C VAL A 387 -3.80 -26.73 -3.37
N ALA A 388 -3.73 -28.02 -3.71
CA ALA A 388 -2.88 -28.97 -3.01
C ALA A 388 -1.44 -28.85 -3.49
N LEU A 389 -0.52 -28.45 -2.60
CA LEU A 389 0.91 -28.31 -2.86
C LEU A 389 1.72 -29.10 -1.84
N SER A 390 2.80 -29.70 -2.30
CA SER A 390 3.80 -30.32 -1.43
C SER A 390 4.62 -29.26 -0.68
N THR A 391 5.26 -29.66 0.42
CA THR A 391 6.15 -28.76 1.18
C THR A 391 7.29 -28.20 0.32
N ALA A 392 7.79 -28.99 -0.63
CA ALA A 392 8.84 -28.53 -1.55
C ALA A 392 8.33 -27.44 -2.49
N GLU A 393 7.14 -27.62 -3.07
CA GLU A 393 6.51 -26.64 -3.97
C GLU A 393 6.14 -25.34 -3.22
N LEU A 394 5.66 -25.44 -1.98
CA LEU A 394 5.42 -24.27 -1.13
C LEU A 394 6.69 -23.47 -0.88
N ARG A 395 7.80 -24.16 -0.62
CA ARG A 395 9.11 -23.51 -0.44
C ARG A 395 9.63 -22.86 -1.73
N GLU A 396 9.41 -23.49 -2.88
CA GLU A 396 9.74 -22.87 -4.17
C GLU A 396 8.94 -21.57 -4.37
N ILE A 397 7.64 -21.58 -4.11
CA ILE A 397 6.81 -20.35 -4.21
C ILE A 397 7.25 -19.30 -3.19
N ALA A 398 7.55 -19.70 -1.95
CA ALA A 398 8.04 -18.80 -0.91
C ALA A 398 9.41 -18.21 -1.21
N SER A 399 10.24 -18.92 -1.99
CA SER A 399 11.54 -18.40 -2.44
C SER A 399 11.43 -17.26 -3.45
N LEU A 400 10.28 -17.16 -4.13
CA LEU A 400 10.00 -16.03 -5.02
C LEU A 400 9.88 -14.74 -4.20
N THR A 401 10.57 -13.70 -4.61
CA THR A 401 10.56 -12.39 -3.95
C THR A 401 9.29 -11.59 -4.28
N ALA A 402 8.15 -12.27 -4.37
CA ALA A 402 6.88 -11.67 -4.71
C ALA A 402 6.11 -11.18 -3.47
N PRO A 403 5.40 -10.05 -3.57
CA PRO A 403 4.50 -9.59 -2.51
C PRO A 403 3.42 -10.63 -2.18
N PRO A 404 2.95 -10.73 -0.91
CA PRO A 404 1.89 -11.64 -0.51
C PRO A 404 0.65 -11.64 -1.38
N ALA A 405 0.19 -10.46 -1.81
CA ALA A 405 -0.96 -10.30 -2.70
C ALA A 405 -0.74 -10.95 -4.07
N VAL A 406 0.47 -10.87 -4.62
CA VAL A 406 0.82 -11.48 -5.91
C VAL A 406 0.90 -13.01 -5.78
N VAL A 407 1.40 -13.51 -4.64
CA VAL A 407 1.40 -14.96 -4.35
C VAL A 407 -0.02 -15.50 -4.26
N ALA A 408 -0.90 -14.81 -3.53
CA ALA A 408 -2.31 -15.20 -3.41
C ALA A 408 -3.02 -15.19 -4.78
N ALA A 409 -2.78 -14.15 -5.61
CA ALA A 409 -3.33 -14.08 -6.97
C ALA A 409 -2.82 -15.21 -7.87
N GLY A 410 -1.53 -15.55 -7.78
CA GLY A 410 -0.94 -16.66 -8.53
C GLY A 410 -1.53 -18.02 -8.14
N LEU A 411 -1.76 -18.25 -6.86
CA LEU A 411 -2.39 -19.48 -6.36
C LEU A 411 -3.88 -19.55 -6.77
N LYS A 412 -4.60 -18.42 -6.73
CA LYS A 412 -5.96 -18.34 -7.27
C LYS A 412 -6.00 -18.66 -8.76
N ALA A 413 -5.04 -18.16 -9.55
CA ALA A 413 -4.93 -18.50 -10.97
C ALA A 413 -4.66 -19.99 -11.18
N ALA A 414 -3.82 -20.62 -10.36
CA ALA A 414 -3.57 -22.06 -10.39
C ALA A 414 -4.85 -22.86 -10.11
N HIS A 415 -5.64 -22.45 -9.11
CA HIS A 415 -6.94 -23.06 -8.82
C HIS A 415 -7.89 -22.98 -10.02
N LEU A 416 -8.07 -21.79 -10.57
CA LEU A 416 -8.97 -21.56 -11.72
C LEU A 416 -8.55 -22.33 -12.99
N ALA A 417 -7.25 -22.53 -13.17
CA ALA A 417 -6.69 -23.29 -14.27
C ALA A 417 -6.60 -24.81 -13.97
N SER A 418 -7.08 -25.27 -12.81
CA SER A 418 -6.93 -26.65 -12.34
C SER A 418 -5.47 -27.13 -12.40
N GLY A 419 -4.53 -26.23 -12.14
CA GLY A 419 -3.09 -26.45 -12.21
C GLY A 419 -2.44 -26.46 -10.84
N GLY A 420 -1.15 -26.85 -10.80
CA GLY A 420 -0.33 -26.91 -9.59
C GLY A 420 0.67 -25.75 -9.46
N ALA A 421 1.77 -26.02 -8.76
CA ALA A 421 2.83 -25.05 -8.46
C ALA A 421 3.39 -24.32 -9.71
N ASP A 422 3.53 -25.01 -10.84
CA ASP A 422 4.11 -24.42 -12.05
C ASP A 422 3.19 -23.36 -12.67
N VAL A 423 1.86 -23.56 -12.61
CA VAL A 423 0.89 -22.57 -13.06
C VAL A 423 0.92 -21.37 -12.11
N ALA A 424 0.97 -21.61 -10.79
CA ALA A 424 1.09 -20.54 -9.80
C ALA A 424 2.38 -19.71 -10.04
N LYS A 425 3.52 -20.35 -10.20
CA LYS A 425 4.81 -19.67 -10.49
C LYS A 425 4.73 -18.85 -11.78
N THR A 426 4.15 -19.42 -12.84
CA THR A 426 3.99 -18.74 -14.13
C THR A 426 3.14 -17.48 -13.99
N ALA A 427 2.02 -17.56 -13.26
CA ALA A 427 1.16 -16.44 -12.99
C ALA A 427 1.86 -15.36 -12.15
N ILE A 428 2.56 -15.75 -11.07
CA ILE A 428 3.37 -14.85 -10.24
C ILE A 428 4.41 -14.11 -11.09
N HIS A 429 5.20 -14.84 -11.88
CA HIS A 429 6.20 -14.23 -12.77
C HIS A 429 5.59 -13.28 -13.79
N SER A 430 4.41 -13.59 -14.32
CA SER A 430 3.70 -12.72 -15.26
C SER A 430 3.35 -11.38 -14.63
N VAL A 431 2.76 -11.41 -13.41
CA VAL A 431 2.38 -10.20 -12.69
C VAL A 431 3.62 -9.38 -12.29
N MET A 432 4.67 -10.03 -11.75
CA MET A 432 5.90 -9.36 -11.37
C MET A 432 6.59 -8.68 -12.57
N ARG A 433 6.60 -9.34 -13.72
CA ARG A 433 7.11 -8.74 -14.97
C ARG A 433 6.30 -7.52 -15.39
N ALA A 434 4.97 -7.57 -15.28
CA ALA A 434 4.10 -6.43 -15.58
C ALA A 434 4.34 -5.24 -14.63
N LEU A 435 4.74 -5.52 -13.38
CA LEU A 435 5.16 -4.50 -12.40
C LEU A 435 6.58 -3.95 -12.65
N GLY A 436 7.30 -4.45 -13.67
CA GLY A 436 8.71 -4.08 -13.93
C GLY A 436 9.68 -4.61 -12.88
N GLN A 437 9.25 -5.57 -12.06
CA GLN A 437 10.05 -6.17 -10.99
C GLN A 437 10.55 -7.55 -11.41
N SER A 438 11.82 -7.86 -11.10
CA SER A 438 12.34 -9.20 -11.27
C SER A 438 11.88 -10.09 -10.12
N CYS A 439 11.25 -11.21 -10.46
CA CYS A 439 10.94 -12.28 -9.54
C CYS A 439 12.03 -13.35 -9.60
N ALA A 440 13.29 -12.90 -9.45
CA ALA A 440 14.35 -13.87 -9.32
C ALA A 440 14.16 -14.62 -7.99
N PRO A 441 14.19 -15.95 -7.95
CA PRO A 441 14.36 -16.64 -6.68
C PRO A 441 15.62 -16.08 -6.02
N ASP A 442 15.61 -15.91 -4.70
CA ASP A 442 16.78 -15.53 -3.94
C ASP A 442 17.92 -16.51 -4.31
N ALA A 443 18.76 -16.11 -5.24
CA ALA A 443 19.82 -16.84 -5.96
C ALA A 443 19.34 -18.06 -6.81
N PRO A 444 19.85 -18.20 -8.05
CA PRO A 444 19.53 -19.34 -8.89
C PRO A 444 20.15 -20.61 -8.27
N GLY A 445 19.26 -21.52 -7.88
CA GLY A 445 19.60 -22.87 -7.49
C GLY A 445 20.21 -22.97 -6.09
N SER A 446 19.36 -23.16 -5.10
CA SER A 446 19.77 -23.86 -3.89
C SER A 446 19.97 -25.35 -4.20
N SER A 447 20.99 -25.67 -5.00
CA SER A 447 21.73 -26.89 -4.67
C SER A 447 22.29 -26.57 -3.29
N VAL A 448 21.88 -27.31 -2.29
CA VAL A 448 22.34 -27.20 -0.90
C VAL A 448 23.86 -27.01 -0.99
N TYR A 449 24.35 -25.80 -0.63
CA TYR A 449 25.78 -25.53 -0.61
C TYR A 449 26.40 -26.47 0.43
N ASP A 450 27.29 -27.33 -0.01
CA ASP A 450 28.05 -28.21 0.89
C ASP A 450 29.44 -27.60 1.12
N PRO A 451 29.73 -27.10 2.33
CA PRO A 451 31.03 -26.53 2.67
C PRO A 451 32.20 -27.49 2.39
N LYS A 452 31.94 -28.81 2.43
CA LYS A 452 32.96 -29.87 2.18
C LYS A 452 33.43 -29.93 0.71
N LEU A 453 32.62 -29.40 -0.20
CA LEU A 453 32.94 -29.32 -1.64
C LEU A 453 33.67 -28.04 -2.03
N SER A 454 33.90 -27.13 -1.08
CA SER A 454 34.74 -25.95 -1.24
C SER A 454 36.06 -26.15 -0.46
N ARG A 455 37.12 -25.51 -0.90
CA ARG A 455 38.45 -25.57 -0.24
C ARG A 455 38.82 -24.18 0.28
N ALA A 456 39.14 -24.08 1.56
CA ALA A 456 39.70 -22.88 2.17
C ALA A 456 40.91 -23.26 3.07
N ASP A 457 41.60 -22.24 3.56
CA ASP A 457 42.65 -22.36 4.56
C ASP A 457 42.12 -22.73 5.97
N THR A 458 40.81 -22.69 6.13
CA THR A 458 40.10 -23.05 7.36
C THR A 458 38.98 -24.06 7.07
N ASP A 459 38.53 -24.80 8.12
CA ASP A 459 37.38 -25.68 8.04
C ASP A 459 36.09 -24.85 7.99
N LEU A 460 35.49 -24.77 6.80
CA LEU A 460 34.30 -23.96 6.54
C LEU A 460 33.07 -24.44 7.31
N SER A 461 32.88 -25.76 7.47
CA SER A 461 31.76 -26.31 8.22
C SER A 461 31.83 -25.88 9.68
N ARG A 462 32.99 -26.09 10.29
CA ARG A 462 33.24 -25.71 11.70
C ARG A 462 33.18 -24.19 11.91
N LEU A 463 33.62 -23.42 10.93
CA LEU A 463 33.53 -21.94 10.99
C LEU A 463 32.07 -21.47 11.00
N ALA A 464 31.22 -22.00 10.10
CA ALA A 464 29.80 -21.66 10.06
C ALA A 464 29.08 -22.02 11.37
N GLU A 465 29.31 -23.22 11.90
CA GLU A 465 28.73 -23.67 13.18
C GLU A 465 29.16 -22.79 14.35
N ARG A 466 30.42 -22.40 14.45
CA ARG A 466 30.91 -21.51 15.51
C ARG A 466 30.33 -20.11 15.41
N LEU A 467 30.22 -19.55 14.22
CA LEU A 467 29.60 -18.26 14.00
C LEU A 467 28.11 -18.29 14.38
N ALA A 468 27.43 -19.36 14.07
CA ALA A 468 26.03 -19.55 14.45
C ALA A 468 25.85 -19.64 15.97
N ALA A 469 26.77 -20.30 16.67
CA ALA A 469 26.72 -20.44 18.12
C ALA A 469 27.15 -19.19 18.91
N THR A 470 27.75 -18.19 18.23
CA THR A 470 28.27 -16.97 18.88
C THR A 470 27.11 -16.01 19.23
N PRO A 471 26.95 -15.61 20.51
CA PRO A 471 25.91 -14.67 20.91
C PRO A 471 26.12 -13.26 20.36
N ASN A 472 27.37 -12.83 20.23
CA ASN A 472 27.71 -11.53 19.68
C ASN A 472 27.51 -11.54 18.16
N ARG A 473 26.66 -10.65 17.66
CA ARG A 473 26.35 -10.52 16.23
C ARG A 473 27.24 -9.48 15.52
N GLY A 474 27.97 -8.65 16.26
CA GLY A 474 28.84 -7.61 15.69
C GLY A 474 30.23 -8.16 15.32
N TRP A 475 30.34 -8.93 14.24
CA TRP A 475 31.61 -9.45 13.72
C TRP A 475 31.69 -9.30 12.21
N SER A 476 32.90 -9.30 11.66
CA SER A 476 33.18 -9.20 10.25
C SER A 476 34.02 -10.37 9.74
N LEU A 477 33.72 -10.89 8.55
CA LEU A 477 34.43 -11.96 7.89
C LEU A 477 34.80 -11.54 6.46
N LEU A 478 36.11 -11.61 6.15
CA LEU A 478 36.60 -11.39 4.81
C LEU A 478 36.88 -12.75 4.12
N LEU A 479 36.19 -12.97 2.98
CA LEU A 479 36.38 -14.13 2.13
C LEU A 479 37.19 -13.73 0.90
N SER A 480 38.37 -14.23 0.77
CA SER A 480 39.28 -13.91 -0.35
C SER A 480 39.59 -15.15 -1.17
N GLY A 481 40.00 -14.97 -2.43
CA GLY A 481 40.42 -16.06 -3.32
C GLY A 481 39.84 -15.98 -4.74
N PRO A 482 40.22 -16.86 -5.64
CA PRO A 482 39.83 -16.82 -7.05
C PRO A 482 38.33 -16.81 -7.27
N SER A 483 37.89 -16.25 -8.40
CA SER A 483 36.47 -16.25 -8.78
C SER A 483 35.94 -17.68 -8.93
N GLY A 484 34.68 -17.91 -8.62
CA GLY A 484 34.03 -19.21 -8.74
C GLY A 484 34.31 -20.20 -7.61
N THR A 485 35.14 -19.88 -6.60
CA THR A 485 35.48 -20.77 -5.48
C THR A 485 34.38 -20.98 -4.45
N GLY A 486 33.25 -20.25 -4.56
CA GLY A 486 32.08 -20.43 -3.68
C GLY A 486 32.00 -19.44 -2.50
N LYS A 487 32.73 -18.32 -2.51
CA LYS A 487 32.74 -17.31 -1.43
C LYS A 487 31.37 -16.78 -1.07
N SER A 488 30.62 -16.25 -2.04
CA SER A 488 29.28 -15.69 -1.83
C SER A 488 28.25 -16.77 -1.43
N ALA A 489 28.42 -18.01 -1.97
CA ALA A 489 27.61 -19.15 -1.58
C ALA A 489 27.84 -19.56 -0.11
N PHE A 490 29.09 -19.53 0.35
CA PHE A 490 29.45 -19.76 1.74
C PHE A 490 28.89 -18.68 2.66
N ALA A 491 28.94 -17.42 2.25
CA ALA A 491 28.33 -16.31 3.02
C ALA A 491 26.82 -16.52 3.26
N ARG A 492 26.09 -16.93 2.22
CA ARG A 492 24.66 -17.27 2.34
C ARG A 492 24.45 -18.49 3.24
N HIS A 493 25.29 -19.53 3.13
CA HIS A 493 25.24 -20.71 3.99
C HIS A 493 25.46 -20.36 5.46
N VAL A 494 26.37 -19.44 5.77
CA VAL A 494 26.56 -18.93 7.15
C VAL A 494 25.26 -18.24 7.64
N ALA A 495 24.65 -17.39 6.82
CA ALA A 495 23.38 -16.74 7.19
C ALA A 495 22.27 -17.76 7.46
N GLU A 496 22.12 -18.76 6.58
CA GLU A 496 21.15 -19.87 6.75
C GLU A 496 21.41 -20.64 8.05
N THR A 497 22.67 -21.00 8.34
CA THR A 497 23.07 -21.71 9.55
C THR A 497 22.78 -20.90 10.82
N MET A 498 22.89 -19.58 10.74
CA MET A 498 22.54 -18.63 11.81
C MET A 498 21.03 -18.33 11.90
N GLY A 499 20.22 -18.79 10.96
CA GLY A 499 18.79 -18.44 10.83
C GLY A 499 18.56 -16.96 10.51
N LEU A 500 19.51 -16.30 9.83
CA LEU A 500 19.44 -14.91 9.42
C LEU A 500 19.14 -14.79 7.94
N GLU A 501 18.47 -13.70 7.56
CA GLU A 501 18.38 -13.27 6.16
C GLU A 501 19.72 -12.67 5.71
N THR A 502 19.98 -12.75 4.40
CA THR A 502 21.15 -12.10 3.79
C THR A 502 20.71 -10.83 3.08
N GLU A 503 21.19 -9.67 3.53
CA GLU A 503 21.11 -8.42 2.77
C GLU A 503 22.33 -8.37 1.85
N GLU A 504 22.14 -8.76 0.59
CA GLU A 504 23.23 -8.82 -0.40
C GLU A 504 23.29 -7.52 -1.20
N ARG A 505 24.49 -6.96 -1.31
CA ARG A 505 24.82 -5.80 -2.13
C ARG A 505 26.04 -6.09 -2.97
N ARG A 506 26.03 -5.61 -4.20
CA ARG A 506 27.27 -5.52 -4.99
C ARG A 506 27.89 -4.16 -4.78
N CYS A 507 29.19 -4.10 -4.94
CA CYS A 507 29.91 -2.85 -4.88
C CYS A 507 29.32 -1.79 -5.85
N SER A 508 28.94 -2.22 -7.07
CA SER A 508 28.26 -1.38 -8.07
C SER A 508 26.97 -0.76 -7.60
N ASP A 509 26.23 -1.42 -6.71
CA ASP A 509 24.93 -0.96 -6.20
C ASP A 509 25.07 0.17 -5.17
N LEU A 510 26.26 0.29 -4.58
CA LEU A 510 26.59 1.30 -3.58
C LEU A 510 27.28 2.53 -4.20
N MET A 511 27.89 2.39 -5.36
CA MET A 511 28.60 3.48 -6.05
C MET A 511 27.63 4.48 -6.64
N SER A 512 27.90 5.78 -6.44
CA SER A 512 27.21 6.88 -7.08
C SER A 512 28.20 7.84 -7.74
N PRO A 513 27.85 8.45 -8.88
CA PRO A 513 28.66 9.49 -9.51
C PRO A 513 28.68 10.82 -8.70
N TYR A 514 27.84 10.96 -7.71
CA TYR A 514 27.75 12.17 -6.89
C TYR A 514 28.59 12.05 -5.62
N VAL A 515 29.33 13.10 -5.28
CA VAL A 515 30.22 13.13 -4.10
C VAL A 515 29.39 13.06 -2.82
N GLY A 516 29.73 12.14 -1.93
CA GLY A 516 29.05 11.92 -0.64
C GLY A 516 27.90 10.92 -0.68
N GLU A 517 27.34 10.58 -1.84
CA GLU A 517 26.24 9.61 -1.93
C GLU A 517 26.70 8.17 -1.74
N THR A 518 27.90 7.82 -2.17
CA THR A 518 28.46 6.48 -1.96
C THR A 518 28.65 6.21 -0.46
N GLU A 519 29.18 7.17 0.29
CA GLU A 519 29.32 7.09 1.75
C GLU A 519 27.96 6.93 2.43
N GLN A 520 26.94 7.66 1.99
CA GLN A 520 25.59 7.53 2.50
C GLN A 520 24.99 6.15 2.18
N ASN A 521 25.16 5.65 0.96
CA ASN A 521 24.69 4.32 0.55
C ASN A 521 25.35 3.20 1.37
N ILE A 522 26.65 3.32 1.67
CA ILE A 522 27.36 2.39 2.55
C ILE A 522 26.76 2.43 3.97
N ALA A 523 26.65 3.61 4.57
CA ALA A 523 26.08 3.77 5.91
C ALA A 523 24.64 3.24 5.99
N GLU A 524 23.82 3.52 4.96
CA GLU A 524 22.43 3.03 4.87
C GLU A 524 22.36 1.51 4.76
N ALA A 525 23.25 0.86 3.98
CA ALA A 525 23.29 -0.59 3.87
C ALA A 525 23.58 -1.28 5.22
N PHE A 526 24.55 -0.75 6.01
CA PHE A 526 24.84 -1.25 7.34
C PHE A 526 23.68 -1.00 8.32
N ALA A 527 23.11 0.20 8.32
CA ALA A 527 21.97 0.53 9.17
C ALA A 527 20.75 -0.37 8.85
N LYS A 528 20.45 -0.57 7.57
CA LYS A 528 19.34 -1.40 7.13
C LYS A 528 19.53 -2.87 7.51
N ALA A 529 20.73 -3.41 7.37
CA ALA A 529 21.02 -4.77 7.80
C ALA A 529 20.91 -4.92 9.33
N ALA A 530 21.37 -3.93 10.09
CA ALA A 530 21.26 -3.93 11.55
C ALA A 530 19.80 -3.84 12.02
N ASP A 531 19.00 -2.96 11.42
CA ASP A 531 17.58 -2.80 11.74
C ASP A 531 16.76 -4.07 11.45
N ARG A 532 17.13 -4.79 10.39
CA ARG A 532 16.53 -6.08 10.02
C ARG A 532 17.07 -7.26 10.81
N GLY A 533 18.17 -7.10 11.53
CA GLY A 533 18.89 -8.22 12.13
C GLY A 533 19.40 -9.21 11.10
N ALA A 534 19.70 -8.76 9.90
CA ALA A 534 20.17 -9.55 8.78
C ALA A 534 21.70 -9.61 8.72
N LEU A 535 22.26 -10.61 8.04
CA LEU A 535 23.67 -10.65 7.68
C LEU A 535 23.88 -9.78 6.44
N LEU A 536 24.77 -8.79 6.53
CA LEU A 536 25.16 -7.97 5.38
C LEU A 536 26.27 -8.67 4.58
N LEU A 537 26.01 -8.93 3.30
CA LEU A 537 27.00 -9.43 2.35
C LEU A 537 27.29 -8.34 1.31
N ILE A 538 28.54 -7.89 1.25
CA ILE A 538 29.01 -7.05 0.13
C ILE A 538 29.95 -7.87 -0.74
N ASP A 539 29.51 -8.09 -1.97
CA ASP A 539 30.26 -8.88 -2.95
C ASP A 539 31.21 -7.97 -3.76
N GLU A 540 32.40 -8.47 -4.04
CA GLU A 540 33.43 -7.78 -4.84
C GLU A 540 33.88 -6.43 -4.26
N VAL A 541 34.21 -6.39 -2.95
CA VAL A 541 34.68 -5.17 -2.28
C VAL A 541 36.00 -4.60 -2.80
N ASP A 542 36.57 -5.25 -3.77
CA ASP A 542 37.82 -4.82 -4.45
C ASP A 542 37.74 -3.36 -4.89
N SER A 543 36.56 -2.93 -5.35
CA SER A 543 36.32 -1.58 -5.86
C SER A 543 36.36 -0.49 -4.79
N PHE A 544 36.17 -0.83 -3.49
CA PHE A 544 36.19 0.14 -2.40
C PHE A 544 37.45 0.09 -1.54
N LEU A 545 38.14 -1.06 -1.49
CA LEU A 545 39.17 -1.34 -0.48
C LEU A 545 40.56 -1.38 -1.06
N TYR A 546 40.88 -0.55 -2.07
CA TYR A 546 42.21 -0.44 -2.65
C TYR A 546 43.27 0.01 -1.65
N ARG A 547 44.51 -0.26 -1.98
CA ARG A 547 45.68 0.39 -1.33
C ARG A 547 45.57 1.91 -1.54
N ARG A 548 45.62 2.67 -0.45
CA ARG A 548 45.50 4.14 -0.45
C ARG A 548 46.54 4.82 -1.35
N GLU A 549 47.66 4.19 -1.59
CA GLU A 549 48.77 4.65 -2.48
C GLU A 549 48.36 4.64 -3.98
N ALA A 550 47.33 3.86 -4.33
CA ALA A 550 46.80 3.78 -5.68
C ALA A 550 45.64 4.73 -5.96
N GLY A 551 45.03 5.32 -4.90
CA GLY A 551 43.94 6.27 -5.00
C GLY A 551 44.39 7.63 -5.54
N GLN A 552 43.96 7.99 -6.74
CA GLN A 552 44.32 9.27 -7.39
C GLN A 552 43.44 10.46 -6.93
N ARG A 553 42.34 10.21 -6.19
CA ARG A 553 41.32 11.25 -5.89
C ARG A 553 40.88 11.20 -4.43
N SER A 554 40.63 12.35 -3.82
CA SER A 554 40.29 12.49 -2.39
C SER A 554 39.03 11.74 -1.97
N TRP A 555 38.04 11.60 -2.85
CA TRP A 555 36.77 10.91 -2.52
C TRP A 555 36.91 9.36 -2.46
N GLU A 556 37.86 8.77 -3.16
CA GLU A 556 38.15 7.33 -3.05
C GLU A 556 38.67 6.97 -1.65
N VAL A 557 39.43 7.88 -1.04
CA VAL A 557 39.91 7.74 0.35
C VAL A 557 38.75 7.89 1.34
N SER A 558 37.76 8.75 1.03
CA SER A 558 36.60 8.96 1.89
C SER A 558 35.70 7.72 1.96
N GLN A 559 35.47 7.04 0.85
CA GLN A 559 34.68 5.79 0.78
C GLN A 559 35.32 4.66 1.59
N VAL A 560 36.63 4.50 1.49
CA VAL A 560 37.39 3.53 2.33
C VAL A 560 37.23 3.86 3.79
N ASN A 561 37.35 5.14 4.16
CA ASN A 561 37.21 5.57 5.57
C ASN A 561 35.82 5.29 6.10
N GLU A 562 34.72 5.56 5.34
CA GLU A 562 33.38 5.25 5.77
C GLU A 562 33.20 3.75 6.02
N MET A 563 33.63 2.89 5.10
CA MET A 563 33.59 1.45 5.30
C MET A 563 34.34 1.03 6.58
N LEU A 564 35.49 1.64 6.88
CA LEU A 564 36.27 1.36 8.08
C LEU A 564 35.55 1.79 9.36
N VAL A 565 34.87 2.94 9.34
CA VAL A 565 34.04 3.41 10.45
C VAL A 565 32.88 2.45 10.72
N GLN A 566 32.21 1.97 9.68
CA GLN A 566 31.12 1.00 9.81
C GLN A 566 31.63 -0.35 10.38
N LEU A 567 32.84 -0.80 9.98
CA LEU A 567 33.47 -2.01 10.51
C LEU A 567 33.80 -1.91 12.02
N GLU A 568 34.07 -0.72 12.55
CA GLU A 568 34.33 -0.50 13.99
C GLU A 568 33.03 -0.53 14.83
N HIS A 569 31.89 -0.22 14.23
CA HIS A 569 30.60 -0.07 14.93
C HIS A 569 29.57 -1.14 14.57
N LEU A 570 30.04 -2.33 14.17
CA LEU A 570 29.16 -3.44 13.73
C LEU A 570 28.16 -3.85 14.82
N ARG A 571 26.88 -3.87 14.44
CA ARG A 571 25.78 -4.39 15.25
C ARG A 571 25.20 -5.69 14.71
N THR A 572 25.53 -6.03 13.47
CA THR A 572 25.06 -7.20 12.73
C THR A 572 26.23 -7.90 12.05
N PRO A 573 26.14 -9.21 11.74
CA PRO A 573 27.18 -9.92 10.99
C PRO A 573 27.43 -9.30 9.61
N PHE A 574 28.69 -9.12 9.29
CA PHE A 574 29.12 -8.58 8.01
C PHE A 574 30.09 -9.53 7.30
N ILE A 575 29.82 -9.86 6.05
CA ILE A 575 30.71 -10.65 5.19
C ILE A 575 31.07 -9.86 3.94
N ALA A 576 32.35 -9.74 3.66
CA ALA A 576 32.87 -9.16 2.41
C ALA A 576 33.56 -10.23 1.59
N THR A 577 33.39 -10.20 0.27
CA THR A 577 34.13 -11.06 -0.65
C THR A 577 35.07 -10.25 -1.53
N THR A 578 36.21 -10.82 -1.86
CA THR A 578 37.19 -10.24 -2.77
C THR A 578 37.84 -11.31 -3.66
N ASN A 579 38.12 -10.94 -4.89
CA ASN A 579 38.90 -11.78 -5.82
C ASN A 579 40.40 -11.43 -5.78
N LEU A 580 40.77 -10.26 -5.26
CA LEU A 580 42.08 -9.65 -5.32
C LEU A 580 42.61 -9.29 -3.92
N ALA A 581 42.83 -10.30 -3.08
CA ALA A 581 43.26 -10.08 -1.68
C ALA A 581 44.55 -9.26 -1.56
N ASP A 582 45.48 -9.40 -2.50
CA ASP A 582 46.77 -8.72 -2.50
C ASP A 582 46.66 -7.20 -2.80
N ASN A 583 45.54 -6.77 -3.37
CA ASN A 583 45.30 -5.37 -3.69
C ASN A 583 44.60 -4.60 -2.55
N LEU A 584 44.12 -5.31 -1.53
CA LEU A 584 43.49 -4.66 -0.37
C LEU A 584 44.54 -3.97 0.50
N ASP A 585 44.16 -2.80 1.04
CA ASP A 585 44.94 -2.09 2.05
C ASP A 585 45.16 -2.98 3.29
N PRO A 586 46.43 -3.21 3.73
CA PRO A 586 46.74 -4.01 4.90
C PRO A 586 46.05 -3.50 6.19
N ALA A 587 45.83 -2.18 6.33
CA ALA A 587 45.10 -1.62 7.46
C ALA A 587 43.61 -2.02 7.45
N THR A 588 43.00 -2.10 6.28
CA THR A 588 41.65 -2.61 6.09
C THR A 588 41.53 -4.08 6.43
N GLN A 589 42.46 -4.91 5.95
CA GLN A 589 42.44 -6.34 6.26
C GLN A 589 42.51 -6.64 7.75
N ARG A 590 43.22 -5.83 8.53
CA ARG A 590 43.38 -6.01 9.99
C ARG A 590 42.10 -5.70 10.76
N ARG A 591 41.14 -4.99 10.18
CA ARG A 591 39.87 -4.63 10.82
C ARG A 591 38.78 -5.70 10.69
N PHE A 592 38.99 -6.66 9.80
CA PHE A 592 38.14 -7.84 9.75
C PHE A 592 38.45 -8.78 10.92
N THR A 593 37.40 -9.15 11.66
CA THR A 593 37.51 -10.04 12.82
C THR A 593 38.04 -11.42 12.42
N ILE A 594 37.61 -11.94 11.26
CA ILE A 594 37.94 -13.24 10.76
C ILE A 594 38.29 -13.12 9.27
N ARG A 595 39.22 -13.97 8.79
CA ARG A 595 39.59 -14.04 7.38
C ARG A 595 39.66 -15.51 6.95
N ALA A 596 39.19 -15.80 5.74
CA ALA A 596 39.28 -17.11 5.14
C ALA A 596 39.71 -17.00 3.67
N VAL A 597 40.70 -17.77 3.28
CA VAL A 597 41.26 -17.78 1.92
C VAL A 597 40.75 -18.99 1.19
N PHE A 598 39.92 -18.76 0.19
CA PHE A 598 39.39 -19.81 -0.68
C PHE A 598 40.40 -20.17 -1.77
N ASN A 599 40.51 -21.46 -2.04
CA ASN A 599 41.39 -22.03 -3.04
C ASN A 599 40.64 -22.93 -4.04
N ALA A 600 41.27 -23.24 -5.14
CA ALA A 600 40.78 -24.25 -6.06
C ALA A 600 40.61 -25.61 -5.35
N MET A 601 39.64 -26.40 -5.78
CA MET A 601 39.33 -27.71 -5.22
C MET A 601 40.49 -28.72 -5.36
N THR A 602 40.52 -29.66 -4.43
CA THR A 602 41.34 -30.85 -4.59
C THR A 602 40.75 -31.80 -5.63
N PRO A 603 41.54 -32.66 -6.27
CA PRO A 603 41.03 -33.69 -7.20
C PRO A 603 39.89 -34.55 -6.58
N ALA A 604 40.03 -34.91 -5.32
CA ALA A 604 39.00 -35.68 -4.62
C ALA A 604 37.67 -34.90 -4.47
N GLN A 605 37.75 -33.60 -4.20
CA GLN A 605 36.54 -32.73 -4.12
C GLN A 605 35.90 -32.54 -5.50
N ALA A 606 36.71 -32.36 -6.54
CA ALA A 606 36.25 -32.22 -7.92
C ALA A 606 35.49 -33.48 -8.39
N GLY A 607 36.03 -34.68 -8.12
CA GLY A 607 35.36 -35.95 -8.44
C GLY A 607 34.00 -36.09 -7.72
N LYS A 608 33.93 -35.77 -6.42
CA LYS A 608 32.69 -35.77 -5.66
C LYS A 608 31.66 -34.77 -6.20
N LEU A 609 32.08 -33.56 -6.55
CA LEU A 609 31.20 -32.54 -7.11
C LEU A 609 30.70 -32.93 -8.51
N PHE A 610 31.54 -33.60 -9.32
CA PHE A 610 31.15 -34.14 -10.62
C PHE A 610 30.02 -35.15 -10.47
N GLN A 611 30.18 -36.12 -9.56
CA GLN A 611 29.14 -37.11 -9.25
C GLN A 611 27.85 -36.47 -8.74
N ALA A 612 27.96 -35.52 -7.80
CA ALA A 612 26.79 -34.82 -7.24
C ALA A 612 26.03 -33.99 -8.29
N ARG A 613 26.74 -33.38 -9.25
CA ARG A 613 26.16 -32.43 -10.21
C ARG A 613 25.65 -33.09 -11.49
N PHE A 614 26.34 -34.12 -11.96
CA PHE A 614 26.04 -34.80 -13.23
C PHE A 614 25.44 -36.21 -13.03
N GLY A 615 25.40 -36.71 -11.78
CA GLY A 615 24.88 -38.04 -11.47
C GLY A 615 25.74 -39.20 -12.03
N ARG A 616 27.00 -38.94 -12.35
CA ARG A 616 27.94 -39.88 -12.94
C ARG A 616 29.34 -39.75 -12.32
N ASP A 617 30.08 -40.84 -12.31
CA ASP A 617 31.48 -40.81 -11.86
C ASP A 617 32.38 -40.11 -12.88
N TRP A 618 33.49 -39.56 -12.37
CA TRP A 618 34.54 -39.01 -13.22
C TRP A 618 35.16 -40.13 -14.06
N PRO A 619 35.30 -39.97 -15.39
CA PRO A 619 35.85 -40.99 -16.25
C PRO A 619 37.29 -41.28 -15.87
N SER A 620 37.64 -42.58 -15.60
CA SER A 620 38.96 -43.01 -15.13
C SER A 620 40.09 -42.73 -16.13
N GLU A 621 39.73 -42.61 -17.39
CA GLU A 621 40.67 -42.32 -18.51
C GLU A 621 41.18 -40.89 -18.53
N TRP A 622 40.52 -39.98 -17.81
CA TRP A 622 40.85 -38.56 -17.81
C TRP A 622 41.39 -38.11 -16.45
N PRO A 623 42.60 -37.51 -16.41
CA PRO A 623 43.11 -36.98 -15.15
C PRO A 623 42.24 -35.80 -14.65
N ILE A 624 42.05 -35.75 -13.34
CA ILE A 624 41.40 -34.59 -12.71
C ILE A 624 42.41 -33.45 -12.68
N HIS A 625 42.10 -32.36 -13.38
CA HIS A 625 42.99 -31.21 -13.46
C HIS A 625 43.01 -30.43 -12.15
N HIS A 626 44.17 -29.89 -11.78
CA HIS A 626 44.30 -28.93 -10.70
C HIS A 626 43.74 -27.58 -11.12
N GLY A 627 43.17 -26.82 -10.18
CA GLY A 627 42.68 -25.47 -10.43
C GLY A 627 41.17 -25.36 -10.69
N GLN A 628 40.43 -26.47 -10.63
CA GLN A 628 38.96 -26.45 -10.77
C GLN A 628 38.28 -25.76 -9.59
N THR A 629 37.23 -25.02 -9.88
CA THR A 629 36.40 -24.34 -8.90
C THR A 629 34.91 -24.78 -8.99
N PRO A 630 34.12 -24.69 -7.94
CA PRO A 630 32.69 -24.99 -8.01
C PRO A 630 31.93 -24.19 -9.09
N GLY A 631 32.40 -22.98 -9.41
CA GLY A 631 31.89 -22.16 -10.49
C GLY A 631 31.99 -22.78 -11.86
N ASP A 632 33.12 -23.46 -12.17
CA ASP A 632 33.33 -24.14 -13.46
C ASP A 632 32.28 -25.23 -13.65
N PHE A 633 32.01 -26.01 -12.60
CA PHE A 633 30.95 -27.02 -12.61
C PHE A 633 29.57 -26.44 -12.83
N ALA A 634 29.30 -25.26 -12.27
CA ALA A 634 28.01 -24.58 -12.46
C ALA A 634 27.84 -24.12 -13.93
N VAL A 635 28.86 -23.53 -14.52
CA VAL A 635 28.87 -23.12 -15.94
C VAL A 635 28.69 -24.34 -16.85
N VAL A 636 29.48 -25.39 -16.65
CA VAL A 636 29.37 -26.61 -17.46
C VAL A 636 28.03 -27.32 -17.27
N ALA A 637 27.48 -27.37 -16.08
CA ALA A 637 26.18 -27.96 -15.85
C ALA A 637 25.06 -27.15 -16.55
N HIS A 638 25.14 -25.82 -16.54
CA HIS A 638 24.21 -24.98 -17.29
C HIS A 638 24.32 -25.22 -18.81
N ARG A 639 25.54 -25.28 -19.34
CA ARG A 639 25.83 -25.60 -20.75
C ARG A 639 25.33 -26.99 -21.14
N ALA A 640 25.56 -28.00 -20.28
CA ALA A 640 25.08 -29.36 -20.49
C ALA A 640 23.56 -29.44 -20.56
N LYS A 641 22.86 -28.67 -19.68
CA LYS A 641 21.41 -28.58 -19.69
C LYS A 641 20.86 -27.90 -20.97
N LEU A 642 21.51 -26.83 -21.43
CA LEU A 642 21.13 -26.12 -22.67
C LEU A 642 21.30 -26.95 -23.91
N LEU A 643 22.40 -27.72 -23.98
CA LEU A 643 22.75 -28.54 -25.14
C LEU A 643 22.27 -29.99 -25.03
N ALA A 644 21.55 -30.33 -23.94
CA ALA A 644 21.12 -31.69 -23.60
C ALA A 644 22.26 -32.72 -23.60
N GLU A 645 23.50 -32.27 -23.30
CA GLU A 645 24.71 -33.10 -23.31
C GLU A 645 24.80 -33.92 -22.01
N LYS A 646 25.14 -35.21 -22.16
CA LYS A 646 25.25 -36.15 -21.03
C LYS A 646 26.54 -36.98 -21.07
N ASP A 647 27.36 -36.85 -22.10
CA ASP A 647 28.61 -37.61 -22.23
C ASP A 647 29.64 -37.08 -21.21
N PRO A 648 30.10 -37.90 -20.25
CA PRO A 648 31.10 -37.51 -19.28
C PRO A 648 32.41 -37.00 -19.88
N ALA A 649 32.84 -37.55 -21.03
CA ALA A 649 34.06 -37.14 -21.70
C ALA A 649 33.96 -35.71 -22.24
N VAL A 650 32.79 -35.34 -22.77
CA VAL A 650 32.53 -33.99 -23.26
C VAL A 650 32.48 -33.01 -22.08
N LEU A 651 31.83 -33.38 -20.98
CA LEU A 651 31.73 -32.55 -19.76
C LEU A 651 33.11 -32.27 -19.15
N VAL A 652 33.99 -33.29 -19.09
CA VAL A 652 35.36 -33.12 -18.59
C VAL A 652 36.18 -32.21 -19.51
N ARG A 653 36.02 -32.32 -20.85
CA ARG A 653 36.65 -31.41 -21.80
C ARG A 653 36.21 -29.96 -21.55
N TRP A 654 34.93 -29.72 -21.38
CA TRP A 654 34.42 -28.36 -21.08
C TRP A 654 34.92 -27.83 -19.75
N LEU A 655 35.05 -28.68 -18.71
CA LEU A 655 35.66 -28.27 -17.43
C LEU A 655 37.13 -27.86 -17.60
N ARG A 656 37.87 -28.52 -18.50
CA ARG A 656 39.22 -28.15 -18.82
C ARG A 656 39.30 -26.81 -19.57
N ASP A 657 38.42 -26.61 -20.56
CA ASP A 657 38.36 -25.36 -21.34
C ASP A 657 38.14 -24.16 -20.43
N GLU A 658 37.29 -24.29 -19.36
CA GLU A 658 37.04 -23.21 -18.37
C GLU A 658 38.31 -22.88 -17.54
N ILE A 659 39.14 -23.87 -17.22
CA ILE A 659 40.43 -23.64 -16.52
C ILE A 659 41.41 -22.90 -17.44
N ASP A 660 41.54 -23.37 -18.70
CA ASP A 660 42.45 -22.79 -19.67
C ASP A 660 42.09 -21.34 -19.98
N ALA A 661 40.78 -21.03 -20.12
CA ALA A 661 40.28 -19.67 -20.32
C ALA A 661 40.62 -18.72 -19.16
N ARG A 662 40.63 -19.20 -17.91
CA ARG A 662 41.05 -18.38 -16.75
C ARG A 662 42.58 -18.18 -16.71
N GLY A 663 43.33 -19.16 -17.10
CA GLY A 663 44.79 -19.08 -17.17
C GLY A 663 45.27 -18.00 -18.15
N ASP A 664 44.61 -17.86 -19.28
CA ASP A 664 44.89 -16.82 -20.27
C ASP A 664 44.47 -15.42 -19.80
N GLN A 665 43.37 -15.29 -19.04
CA GLN A 665 42.95 -14.00 -18.43
C GLN A 665 43.96 -13.50 -17.37
N MET A 666 44.57 -14.40 -16.60
CA MET A 666 45.65 -14.04 -15.67
C MET A 666 46.93 -13.61 -16.36
N ARG A 667 47.19 -14.09 -17.56
CA ARG A 667 48.34 -13.67 -18.37
C ARG A 667 48.11 -12.35 -19.11
N GLY A 668 46.85 -12.01 -19.40
CA GLY A 668 46.47 -10.80 -20.13
C GLY A 668 46.42 -9.52 -19.29
N THR A 669 46.52 -9.58 -17.96
CA THR A 669 46.38 -8.41 -17.08
C THR A 669 47.68 -7.78 -16.62
N MET A 670 48.85 -8.23 -17.11
CA MET A 670 50.11 -7.53 -16.86
C MET A 670 50.69 -6.94 -18.15
N GLY A 671 50.71 -5.64 -18.15
CA GLY A 671 51.39 -4.67 -18.92
C GLY A 671 52.37 -5.11 -20.02
N PHE A 672 52.34 -4.35 -21.10
CA PHE A 672 53.34 -4.23 -22.16
C PHE A 672 54.38 -5.33 -22.18
N HIS A 673 54.21 -6.35 -23.03
CA HIS A 673 55.26 -7.21 -23.45
C HIS A 673 56.32 -6.37 -24.15
N VAL A 674 57.41 -6.07 -23.47
CA VAL A 674 58.65 -5.69 -24.11
C VAL A 674 59.09 -6.94 -24.87
N HIS A 675 58.95 -6.94 -26.18
CA HIS A 675 59.55 -7.91 -27.05
C HIS A 675 61.07 -7.79 -26.85
N SER A 676 61.66 -8.70 -26.11
CA SER A 676 63.08 -8.91 -26.18
C SER A 676 63.39 -9.45 -27.58
N PRO A 677 64.32 -8.85 -28.33
CA PRO A 677 64.67 -9.33 -29.64
C PRO A 677 65.25 -10.73 -29.49
N PRO A 678 65.05 -11.64 -30.46
CA PRO A 678 65.61 -12.98 -30.42
C PRO A 678 67.13 -12.88 -30.40
N ALA A 679 67.75 -13.70 -29.54
CA ALA A 679 69.23 -13.84 -29.49
C ALA A 679 69.79 -14.15 -30.87
N PRO A 680 70.93 -13.55 -31.27
CA PRO A 680 71.49 -13.80 -32.57
C PRO A 680 71.93 -15.28 -32.67
N ARG A 681 71.44 -15.93 -33.73
CA ARG A 681 71.92 -17.26 -34.11
C ARG A 681 73.40 -17.14 -34.38
N GLN A 682 74.28 -17.89 -33.67
CA GLN A 682 75.64 -18.13 -34.03
C GLN A 682 75.66 -18.85 -35.39
N ARG A 683 76.21 -18.19 -36.44
CA ARG A 683 76.61 -18.82 -37.66
C ARG A 683 77.89 -19.62 -37.36
N ALA A 684 77.79 -20.90 -37.60
CA ALA A 684 79.02 -21.70 -37.82
C ALA A 684 79.73 -21.15 -39.08
N GLU A 685 80.87 -20.57 -38.91
CA GLU A 685 81.79 -20.32 -40.01
C GLU A 685 82.53 -21.61 -40.32
N ASP A 686 82.20 -22.14 -41.48
CA ASP A 686 83.10 -23.14 -42.15
C ASP A 686 84.36 -22.41 -42.59
N LEU A 687 85.46 -23.04 -42.20
CA LEU A 687 86.77 -22.89 -42.76
C LEU A 687 86.73 -23.34 -44.22
N ASP A 688 87.19 -22.51 -45.13
CA ASP A 688 88.17 -22.98 -46.17
C ASP A 688 88.78 -21.79 -46.97
N GLU A 689 90.04 -21.78 -46.93
CA GLU A 689 91.09 -21.65 -47.95
C GLU A 689 91.23 -20.33 -48.75
N ALA A 690 92.52 -19.98 -48.66
CA ALA A 690 93.47 -19.59 -49.71
C ALA A 690 93.45 -18.10 -50.18
N ALA A 691 94.55 -17.55 -49.91
CA ALA A 691 95.58 -16.78 -50.60
C ALA A 691 96.01 -15.51 -49.85
#